data_e19f36e0454a448c758e0f493150bd27
#
_entry.id   e19f36e0454a448c758e0f493150bd27
#
_cell.length_a   1.000
_cell.length_b   1.000
_cell.length_c   1.000
_cell.angle_alpha   90.00
_cell.angle_beta   90.00
_cell.angle_gamma   90.00
#
_symmetry.space_group_name_H-M   'P 1'
#
loop_
_entity.id
_entity.type
_entity.pdbx_description
1 polymer ?
#
loop_
_entity_poly.entity_id
_entity_poly.type
_entity_poly.pdbx_seq_one_letter_code
_entity_poly.pdbx_strand_id
1 'polypeptide(L)'
;MLEAYRQHVEERAAEGVPPKPLTAEQVASLVELLKTPPAGEEEFILDLITNRVPPGVDEAAYVKAGFLTAIAKGEASSPLIDKIHAVKLLGTMQGGYNIVSMVELLDNEELAREAGEQLKHTLLMFDAFHDVESRAKNGNSVAKEVIQSWADAEWFLSKPALAEKITLSVFKVPGETNTDDLSPAPDAWSRPDIPLHANAMLKNERDGIEPVAPGTTGPLKQIEDVKAKGFPVVYVGDVVGTGSSRKSATNSVLWFFGDDIPYAPNKRAGGFCFGSKIAPIFFNTMEDSGALPVEMDVTNLNMGDVIDVYPYAGKVCKHDSDDVLTTFELKTQLILDEVRAGGRIPLIIGRGLTGKARESLGLPTSDVFRLPDQPKDTGKGFTLAQKMVGKACGLDGVRPGMYCEPKMTTVGSQDTTGPMTRDELKDLACLGFQADLVMQSFCHTAAYPKPVDVDTHHTLPDFIMNRGGVSLRPGDGIIHSWLNRMLLPDTVGTGGDSHTRFPLGISFPAGSGLVAFAAATGVMPLDMPESVLVRFKGKRQPGVTLRDLVHAIPLYAIKQGLLTVDKSNKKNAFSGRVLEIEGLEDLTVEQAFELSDASAERSAAGCTITLSEESVTEYLKSNITLLKWMMGNGYGDERTISRRIEGMEAWLANPSLMRADQDAEYTEVIEIDLAEIKEPVLCAPNDPDDARLLSEVAGQKIDEVFIGSCMTNIGHFRAAGKLLEKQPAGSLKTRLWLAPPTKMDQHQLTEEGYYGIYGRAGARMEMPGCSLCMGNQARVAAKSTVVSTSTRNFPNRLGDGANVYLASAELAAVAAVEGRLPSVEEYQRYMGEFDAMAGEIYRYMNFHEIEEYQKIASNVIPVAQEA
;
A
#
# COMPACT_ATOMS: atom_id res chain seq x y z
N MET A 1 26.39 18.32 20.84
CA MET A 1 25.34 18.16 19.78
C MET A 1 25.89 18.59 18.42
N LEU A 2 26.42 19.84 18.21
CA LEU A 2 26.85 20.34 16.90
C LEU A 2 27.98 19.52 16.26
N GLU A 3 29.01 19.17 17.01
CA GLU A 3 30.13 18.35 16.51
C GLU A 3 29.65 16.96 16.05
N ALA A 4 28.82 16.29 16.84
CA ALA A 4 28.26 14.99 16.49
C ALA A 4 27.35 15.08 15.25
N TYR A 5 26.63 16.20 15.11
CA TYR A 5 25.77 16.40 13.91
C TYR A 5 26.64 16.67 12.66
N ARG A 6 27.72 17.43 12.75
CA ARG A 6 28.67 17.63 11.64
C ARG A 6 29.33 16.32 11.21
N GLN A 7 29.76 15.51 12.18
CA GLN A 7 30.28 14.18 11.88
C GLN A 7 29.22 13.35 11.14
N HIS A 8 27.97 13.36 11.58
CA HIS A 8 26.87 12.70 10.89
C HIS A 8 26.67 13.23 9.45
N VAL A 9 26.78 14.56 9.24
CA VAL A 9 26.73 15.16 7.89
C VAL A 9 27.84 14.61 7.00
N GLU A 10 29.08 14.50 7.51
CA GLU A 10 30.21 13.94 6.76
C GLU A 10 30.03 12.46 6.44
N GLU A 11 29.55 11.66 7.40
CA GLU A 11 29.25 10.23 7.21
C GLU A 11 28.19 10.04 6.10
N ARG A 12 27.12 10.83 6.14
CA ARG A 12 26.05 10.77 5.13
C ARG A 12 26.49 11.28 3.76
N ALA A 13 27.33 12.30 3.72
CA ALA A 13 27.91 12.80 2.47
C ALA A 13 28.80 11.74 1.79
N ALA A 14 29.49 10.90 2.56
CA ALA A 14 30.27 9.77 2.02
C ALA A 14 29.36 8.70 1.37
N GLU A 15 28.11 8.59 1.80
CA GLU A 15 27.08 7.75 1.17
C GLU A 15 26.35 8.46 0.00
N GLY A 16 26.67 9.73 -0.29
CA GLY A 16 26.03 10.55 -1.32
C GLY A 16 24.64 11.02 -0.98
N VAL A 17 24.28 11.11 0.31
CA VAL A 17 22.93 11.45 0.77
C VAL A 17 22.95 12.53 1.86
N PRO A 18 21.86 13.31 2.04
CA PRO A 18 21.79 14.34 3.07
C PRO A 18 21.73 13.73 4.48
N PRO A 19 22.07 14.52 5.53
CA PRO A 19 21.91 14.09 6.90
C PRO A 19 20.46 13.75 7.22
N LYS A 20 20.24 12.86 8.19
CA LYS A 20 18.90 12.56 8.68
C LYS A 20 18.24 13.78 9.33
N PRO A 21 16.91 13.85 9.38
CA PRO A 21 16.22 14.85 10.19
C PRO A 21 16.62 14.75 11.66
N LEU A 22 16.49 15.86 12.38
CA LEU A 22 16.83 15.91 13.81
C LEU A 22 15.84 15.10 14.65
N THR A 23 16.35 14.39 15.65
CA THR A 23 15.55 13.70 16.66
C THR A 23 15.06 14.68 17.73
N ALA A 24 14.08 14.27 18.54
CA ALA A 24 13.58 15.07 19.67
C ALA A 24 14.69 15.46 20.65
N GLU A 25 15.62 14.56 20.95
CA GLU A 25 16.74 14.82 21.85
C GLU A 25 17.73 15.84 21.25
N GLN A 26 17.98 15.75 19.94
CA GLN A 26 18.81 16.73 19.23
C GLN A 26 18.14 18.11 19.20
N VAL A 27 16.83 18.18 18.99
CA VAL A 27 16.07 19.43 19.03
C VAL A 27 16.03 20.00 20.44
N ALA A 28 15.89 19.20 21.50
CA ALA A 28 15.97 19.66 22.88
C ALA A 28 17.35 20.29 23.17
N SER A 29 18.43 19.63 22.72
CA SER A 29 19.79 20.19 22.84
C SER A 29 19.97 21.47 22.00
N LEU A 30 19.38 21.53 20.82
CA LEU A 30 19.40 22.72 19.94
C LEU A 30 18.67 23.91 20.58
N VAL A 31 17.55 23.66 21.26
CA VAL A 31 16.80 24.69 22.02
C VAL A 31 17.68 25.36 23.07
N GLU A 32 18.49 24.61 23.80
CA GLU A 32 19.44 25.20 24.78
C GLU A 32 20.53 26.06 24.10
N LEU A 33 20.97 25.64 22.93
CA LEU A 33 21.92 26.44 22.13
C LEU A 33 21.27 27.72 21.59
N LEU A 34 20.00 27.66 21.20
CA LEU A 34 19.25 28.85 20.72
C LEU A 34 18.96 29.87 21.81
N LYS A 35 18.90 29.46 23.08
CA LYS A 35 18.78 30.36 24.23
C LYS A 35 20.11 31.10 24.49
N THR A 36 21.23 30.43 24.23
CA THR A 36 22.56 30.99 24.44
C THR A 36 23.47 30.55 23.29
N PRO A 37 23.38 31.22 22.11
CA PRO A 37 24.09 30.81 20.92
C PRO A 37 25.62 30.87 21.13
N PRO A 38 26.33 29.80 20.73
CA PRO A 38 27.81 29.87 20.64
C PRO A 38 28.19 30.84 19.52
N ALA A 39 29.24 31.62 19.80
CA ALA A 39 29.75 32.61 18.84
C ALA A 39 30.16 31.94 17.51
N GLY A 40 29.64 32.42 16.39
CA GLY A 40 29.91 31.91 15.04
C GLY A 40 29.07 30.73 14.62
N GLU A 41 28.13 30.26 15.45
CA GLU A 41 27.19 29.17 15.12
C GLU A 41 25.77 29.63 14.89
N GLU A 42 25.50 30.92 14.96
CA GLU A 42 24.14 31.50 15.01
C GLU A 42 23.32 31.14 13.78
N GLU A 43 23.89 31.29 12.59
CA GLU A 43 23.22 30.99 11.32
C GLU A 43 22.96 29.47 11.20
N PHE A 44 23.92 28.66 11.57
CA PHE A 44 23.81 27.20 11.48
C PHE A 44 22.73 26.62 12.40
N ILE A 45 22.68 27.06 13.67
CA ILE A 45 21.64 26.57 14.60
C ILE A 45 20.25 27.07 14.24
N LEU A 46 20.14 28.28 13.64
CA LEU A 46 18.90 28.81 13.11
C LEU A 46 18.42 28.02 11.89
N ASP A 47 19.32 27.64 10.99
CA ASP A 47 19.02 26.78 9.85
C ASP A 47 18.53 25.39 10.32
N LEU A 48 19.20 24.80 11.31
CA LEU A 48 18.81 23.50 11.87
C LEU A 48 17.37 23.50 12.42
N ILE A 49 16.98 24.48 13.23
CA ILE A 49 15.62 24.54 13.79
C ILE A 49 14.59 24.85 12.71
N THR A 50 14.98 25.57 11.67
CA THR A 50 14.08 25.95 10.58
C THR A 50 13.84 24.79 9.61
N ASN A 51 14.90 24.13 9.13
CA ASN A 51 14.86 23.27 7.95
C ASN A 51 15.10 21.78 8.23
N ARG A 52 15.56 21.41 9.45
CA ARG A 52 15.97 20.03 9.72
C ARG A 52 15.09 19.29 10.74
N VAL A 53 14.01 19.92 11.19
CA VAL A 53 13.03 19.31 12.12
C VAL A 53 11.84 18.79 11.31
N PRO A 54 11.44 17.50 11.46
CA PRO A 54 10.25 16.96 10.81
C PRO A 54 8.99 17.74 11.20
N PRO A 55 8.02 17.92 10.30
CA PRO A 55 6.76 18.62 10.57
C PRO A 55 5.72 17.73 11.30
N GLY A 56 4.53 18.25 11.48
CA GLY A 56 3.34 17.53 11.95
C GLY A 56 3.38 17.17 13.44
N VAL A 57 3.08 15.91 13.74
CA VAL A 57 3.08 15.35 15.10
C VAL A 57 4.28 14.43 15.37
N ASP A 58 5.44 14.77 14.79
CA ASP A 58 6.70 14.14 15.15
C ASP A 58 7.14 14.58 16.56
N GLU A 59 7.86 13.73 17.28
CA GLU A 59 8.37 14.01 18.61
C GLU A 59 9.34 15.21 18.62
N ALA A 60 10.12 15.36 17.54
CA ALA A 60 11.01 16.52 17.36
C ALA A 60 10.21 17.81 17.11
N ALA A 61 9.09 17.72 16.36
CA ALA A 61 8.18 18.83 16.16
C ALA A 61 7.52 19.29 17.46
N TYR A 62 7.21 18.36 18.37
CA TYR A 62 6.67 18.68 19.69
C TYR A 62 7.61 19.61 20.46
N VAL A 63 8.90 19.27 20.52
CA VAL A 63 9.93 20.09 21.20
C VAL A 63 10.07 21.46 20.53
N LYS A 64 10.13 21.50 19.19
CA LYS A 64 10.20 22.76 18.42
C LYS A 64 8.99 23.66 18.70
N ALA A 65 7.77 23.10 18.62
CA ALA A 65 6.54 23.86 18.85
C ALA A 65 6.48 24.42 20.28
N GLY A 66 6.84 23.62 21.28
CA GLY A 66 6.89 24.05 22.68
C GLY A 66 7.82 25.25 22.91
N PHE A 67 9.03 25.19 22.36
CA PHE A 67 10.00 26.29 22.47
C PHE A 67 9.53 27.55 21.74
N LEU A 68 9.08 27.46 20.51
CA LEU A 68 8.61 28.61 19.75
C LEU A 68 7.37 29.25 20.37
N THR A 69 6.46 28.43 20.92
CA THR A 69 5.28 28.90 21.66
C THR A 69 5.71 29.67 22.92
N ALA A 70 6.68 29.16 23.66
CA ALA A 70 7.20 29.84 24.85
C ALA A 70 7.85 31.19 24.51
N ILE A 71 8.56 31.30 23.37
CA ILE A 71 9.09 32.61 22.89
C ILE A 71 7.92 33.54 22.53
N ALA A 72 6.93 33.09 21.78
CA ALA A 72 5.79 33.92 21.38
C ALA A 72 5.00 34.44 22.59
N LYS A 73 4.84 33.62 23.62
CA LYS A 73 4.19 34.02 24.88
C LYS A 73 5.08 34.84 25.83
N GLY A 74 6.38 34.97 25.55
CA GLY A 74 7.33 35.67 26.41
C GLY A 74 7.82 34.86 27.62
N GLU A 75 7.60 33.57 27.64
CA GLU A 75 8.02 32.61 28.68
C GLU A 75 9.45 32.11 28.46
N ALA A 76 9.98 32.24 27.24
CA ALA A 76 11.36 31.96 26.86
C ALA A 76 11.89 33.08 25.96
N SER A 77 13.23 33.13 25.79
CA SER A 77 13.88 34.10 24.92
C SER A 77 15.01 33.46 24.15
N SER A 78 15.27 34.00 22.97
CA SER A 78 16.44 33.70 22.16
C SER A 78 16.96 35.00 21.51
N PRO A 79 18.25 35.26 21.44
CA PRO A 79 18.73 36.42 20.71
C PRO A 79 18.59 36.31 19.20
N LEU A 80 18.28 35.10 18.69
CA LEU A 80 18.13 34.83 17.24
C LEU A 80 16.66 34.81 16.79
N ILE A 81 15.71 34.63 17.71
CA ILE A 81 14.31 34.43 17.38
C ILE A 81 13.48 35.34 18.28
N ASP A 82 12.94 36.41 17.69
CA ASP A 82 11.93 37.26 18.34
C ASP A 82 10.54 36.61 18.30
N LYS A 83 9.56 37.23 18.94
CA LYS A 83 8.18 36.71 19.00
C LYS A 83 7.53 36.53 17.63
N ILE A 84 7.70 37.50 16.73
CA ILE A 84 7.14 37.45 15.38
C ILE A 84 7.79 36.34 14.57
N HIS A 85 9.12 36.23 14.65
CA HIS A 85 9.86 35.15 13.99
C HIS A 85 9.45 33.79 14.54
N ALA A 86 9.21 33.66 15.84
CA ALA A 86 8.72 32.41 16.43
C ALA A 86 7.35 32.00 15.85
N VAL A 87 6.42 32.95 15.65
CA VAL A 87 5.12 32.66 15.02
C VAL A 87 5.28 32.25 13.54
N LYS A 88 6.18 32.90 12.80
CA LYS A 88 6.50 32.48 11.42
C LYS A 88 7.03 31.05 11.36
N LEU A 89 7.96 30.71 12.26
CA LEU A 89 8.51 29.36 12.34
C LEU A 89 7.45 28.32 12.77
N LEU A 90 6.50 28.69 13.64
CA LEU A 90 5.34 27.83 13.95
C LEU A 90 4.48 27.59 12.69
N GLY A 91 4.28 28.62 11.85
CA GLY A 91 3.56 28.50 10.58
C GLY A 91 4.21 27.51 9.59
N THR A 92 5.53 27.33 9.63
CA THR A 92 6.24 26.38 8.75
C THR A 92 6.01 24.91 9.11
N MET A 93 5.40 24.61 10.25
CA MET A 93 5.24 23.24 10.76
C MET A 93 4.08 22.45 10.11
N GLN A 94 3.34 23.06 9.21
CA GLN A 94 2.30 22.45 8.37
C GLN A 94 1.05 21.91 9.09
N GLY A 95 1.02 21.90 10.42
CA GLY A 95 -0.08 21.40 11.24
C GLY A 95 0.42 20.62 12.46
N GLY A 96 -0.50 20.15 13.28
CA GLY A 96 -0.17 19.36 14.47
C GLY A 96 0.09 20.23 15.69
N TYR A 97 1.22 20.11 16.32
CA TYR A 97 1.54 20.72 17.62
C TYR A 97 1.60 22.26 17.61
N ASN A 98 1.71 22.88 16.46
CA ASN A 98 1.71 24.33 16.30
C ASN A 98 0.30 24.96 16.33
N ILE A 99 -0.75 24.19 15.99
CA ILE A 99 -2.09 24.72 15.71
C ILE A 99 -2.72 25.37 16.91
N VAL A 100 -2.76 24.70 18.06
CA VAL A 100 -3.39 25.22 19.29
C VAL A 100 -2.77 26.57 19.66
N SER A 101 -1.45 26.66 19.66
CA SER A 101 -0.72 27.89 19.97
C SER A 101 -1.05 29.02 19.00
N MET A 102 -1.07 28.75 17.70
CA MET A 102 -1.39 29.77 16.69
C MET A 102 -2.84 30.27 16.81
N VAL A 103 -3.77 29.37 17.12
CA VAL A 103 -5.18 29.74 17.35
C VAL A 103 -5.33 30.60 18.61
N GLU A 104 -4.62 30.25 19.70
CA GLU A 104 -4.61 31.09 20.92
C GLU A 104 -3.99 32.48 20.67
N LEU A 105 -2.96 32.56 19.81
CA LEU A 105 -2.33 33.85 19.48
C LEU A 105 -3.22 34.79 18.67
N LEU A 106 -4.34 34.34 18.09
CA LEU A 106 -5.34 35.21 17.48
C LEU A 106 -5.97 36.20 18.48
N ASP A 107 -5.88 35.89 19.77
CA ASP A 107 -6.37 36.75 20.86
C ASP A 107 -5.27 37.67 21.43
N ASN A 108 -4.04 37.63 20.90
CA ASN A 108 -2.91 38.45 21.34
C ASN A 108 -2.77 39.71 20.47
N GLU A 109 -2.85 40.90 21.06
CA GLU A 109 -2.83 42.17 20.35
C GLU A 109 -1.57 42.37 19.45
N GLU A 110 -0.41 41.86 19.90
CA GLU A 110 0.88 42.04 19.21
C GLU A 110 1.05 41.02 18.05
N LEU A 111 0.58 39.78 18.24
CA LEU A 111 0.91 38.63 17.39
C LEU A 111 -0.25 38.12 16.53
N ALA A 112 -1.49 38.56 16.80
CA ALA A 112 -2.69 38.06 16.15
C ALA A 112 -2.60 38.14 14.62
N ARG A 113 -2.10 39.27 14.09
CA ARG A 113 -1.96 39.46 12.63
C ARG A 113 -1.02 38.44 12.01
N GLU A 114 0.16 38.20 12.62
CA GLU A 114 1.12 37.24 12.10
C GLU A 114 0.57 35.81 12.24
N ALA A 115 -0.03 35.44 13.37
CA ALA A 115 -0.67 34.16 13.55
C ALA A 115 -1.78 33.92 12.51
N GLY A 116 -2.60 34.95 12.22
CA GLY A 116 -3.61 34.90 11.18
C GLY A 116 -3.02 34.65 9.79
N GLU A 117 -1.95 35.35 9.41
CA GLU A 117 -1.28 35.14 8.12
C GLU A 117 -0.77 33.69 7.98
N GLN A 118 -0.20 33.11 9.01
CA GLN A 118 0.26 31.73 8.98
C GLN A 118 -0.91 30.72 8.90
N LEU A 119 -1.99 30.96 9.62
CA LEU A 119 -3.19 30.11 9.60
C LEU A 119 -3.90 30.11 8.23
N LYS A 120 -3.90 31.22 7.50
CA LYS A 120 -4.49 31.30 6.14
C LYS A 120 -3.95 30.22 5.18
N HIS A 121 -2.69 29.79 5.37
CA HIS A 121 -2.02 28.79 4.54
C HIS A 121 -1.93 27.41 5.16
N THR A 122 -2.46 27.23 6.38
CA THR A 122 -2.44 25.94 7.09
C THR A 122 -3.70 25.15 6.76
N LEU A 123 -3.53 23.93 6.22
CA LEU A 123 -4.63 23.07 5.78
C LEU A 123 -5.09 22.07 6.85
N LEU A 124 -4.18 21.58 7.69
CA LEU A 124 -4.45 20.52 8.68
C LEU A 124 -5.09 21.10 9.96
N MET A 125 -6.23 21.74 9.79
CA MET A 125 -6.97 22.41 10.88
C MET A 125 -7.89 21.46 11.64
N PHE A 126 -8.48 20.48 10.94
CA PHE A 126 -9.41 19.50 11.52
C PHE A 126 -10.41 20.14 12.50
N ASP A 127 -10.43 19.70 13.76
CA ASP A 127 -11.34 20.23 14.79
C ASP A 127 -11.01 21.67 15.21
N ALA A 128 -9.74 22.09 15.09
CA ALA A 128 -9.33 23.46 15.37
C ALA A 128 -9.96 24.52 14.44
N PHE A 129 -10.57 24.11 13.33
CA PHE A 129 -11.42 25.00 12.52
C PHE A 129 -12.51 25.65 13.37
N HIS A 130 -13.17 24.88 14.23
CA HIS A 130 -14.26 25.40 15.08
C HIS A 130 -13.78 26.40 16.13
N ASP A 131 -12.52 26.30 16.57
CA ASP A 131 -11.92 27.26 17.49
C ASP A 131 -11.66 28.61 16.82
N VAL A 132 -11.26 28.64 15.55
CA VAL A 132 -11.11 29.86 14.74
C VAL A 132 -12.49 30.43 14.40
N GLU A 133 -13.43 29.56 14.02
CA GLU A 133 -14.82 29.95 13.71
C GLU A 133 -15.50 30.63 14.93
N SER A 134 -15.33 30.03 16.11
CA SER A 134 -15.87 30.59 17.36
C SER A 134 -15.33 31.99 17.65
N ARG A 135 -14.01 32.21 17.49
CA ARG A 135 -13.38 33.52 17.64
C ARG A 135 -13.91 34.53 16.61
N ALA A 136 -14.10 34.13 15.39
CA ALA A 136 -14.66 34.95 14.32
C ALA A 136 -16.11 35.40 14.67
N LYS A 137 -16.95 34.47 15.15
CA LYS A 137 -18.33 34.72 15.59
C LYS A 137 -18.36 35.62 16.80
N ASN A 138 -17.38 35.53 17.69
CA ASN A 138 -17.27 36.37 18.90
C ASN A 138 -16.62 37.76 18.64
N GLY A 139 -16.35 38.09 17.37
CA GLY A 139 -15.93 39.44 16.99
C GLY A 139 -14.44 39.63 16.72
N ASN A 140 -13.60 38.56 16.84
CA ASN A 140 -12.19 38.67 16.51
C ASN A 140 -12.02 38.92 14.98
N SER A 141 -11.48 40.10 14.63
CA SER A 141 -11.35 40.53 13.24
C SER A 141 -10.35 39.69 12.44
N VAL A 142 -9.25 39.26 13.08
CA VAL A 142 -8.22 38.45 12.43
C VAL A 142 -8.75 37.05 12.15
N ALA A 143 -9.48 36.45 13.09
CA ALA A 143 -10.13 35.16 12.87
C ALA A 143 -11.14 35.22 11.71
N LYS A 144 -11.87 36.33 11.55
CA LYS A 144 -12.76 36.56 10.40
C LYS A 144 -12.00 36.61 9.09
N GLU A 145 -10.85 37.29 9.06
CA GLU A 145 -9.98 37.33 7.87
C GLU A 145 -9.46 35.95 7.51
N VAL A 146 -9.09 35.11 8.48
CA VAL A 146 -8.65 33.71 8.28
C VAL A 146 -9.76 32.87 7.66
N ILE A 147 -10.99 32.91 8.24
CA ILE A 147 -12.15 32.18 7.71
C ILE A 147 -12.46 32.65 6.27
N GLN A 148 -12.39 33.97 5.99
CA GLN A 148 -12.62 34.53 4.65
C GLN A 148 -11.55 34.01 3.67
N SER A 149 -10.28 34.03 4.04
CA SER A 149 -9.17 33.52 3.21
C SER A 149 -9.35 32.03 2.85
N TRP A 150 -9.77 31.20 3.82
CA TRP A 150 -10.08 29.80 3.53
C TRP A 150 -11.31 29.66 2.61
N ALA A 151 -12.35 30.47 2.81
CA ALA A 151 -13.55 30.49 1.95
C ALA A 151 -13.24 30.89 0.52
N ASP A 152 -12.28 31.81 0.33
CA ASP A 152 -11.82 32.30 -0.96
C ASP A 152 -10.75 31.38 -1.60
N ALA A 153 -10.39 30.29 -0.94
CA ALA A 153 -9.38 29.32 -1.37
C ALA A 153 -8.01 29.96 -1.67
N GLU A 154 -7.59 30.99 -0.91
CA GLU A 154 -6.30 31.65 -1.12
C GLU A 154 -5.12 30.69 -1.01
N TRP A 155 -5.20 29.67 -0.12
CA TRP A 155 -4.20 28.62 0.01
C TRP A 155 -3.90 27.87 -1.30
N PHE A 156 -4.87 27.83 -2.20
CA PHE A 156 -4.78 27.19 -3.51
C PHE A 156 -4.44 28.21 -4.61
N LEU A 157 -5.16 29.36 -4.63
CA LEU A 157 -5.02 30.38 -5.66
C LEU A 157 -3.66 31.08 -5.62
N SER A 158 -3.02 31.17 -4.45
CA SER A 158 -1.66 31.73 -4.30
C SER A 158 -0.58 30.87 -4.92
N LYS A 159 -0.85 29.57 -5.16
CA LYS A 159 0.08 28.68 -5.84
C LYS A 159 -0.04 28.85 -7.37
N PRO A 160 1.09 28.79 -8.12
CA PRO A 160 1.03 28.89 -9.58
C PRO A 160 0.28 27.70 -10.18
N ALA A 161 -0.51 27.97 -11.21
CA ALA A 161 -1.06 26.89 -12.03
C ALA A 161 0.07 26.20 -12.82
N LEU A 162 -0.18 24.97 -13.25
CA LEU A 162 0.76 24.27 -14.12
C LEU A 162 1.00 25.10 -15.39
N ALA A 163 2.24 25.20 -15.84
CA ALA A 163 2.59 26.01 -17.01
C ALA A 163 1.98 25.41 -18.29
N GLU A 164 1.60 26.26 -19.24
CA GLU A 164 1.07 25.83 -20.54
C GLU A 164 2.12 25.09 -21.39
N LYS A 165 3.38 25.45 -21.23
CA LYS A 165 4.54 24.80 -21.85
C LYS A 165 5.56 24.45 -20.75
N ILE A 166 6.03 23.21 -20.71
CA ILE A 166 7.03 22.72 -19.79
C ILE A 166 8.13 22.04 -20.57
N THR A 167 9.36 22.49 -20.42
CA THR A 167 10.53 21.87 -21.06
C THR A 167 11.14 20.85 -20.10
N LEU A 168 11.31 19.60 -20.53
CA LEU A 168 11.80 18.48 -19.71
C LEU A 168 12.95 17.75 -20.39
N SER A 169 13.86 17.22 -19.58
CA SER A 169 14.87 16.25 -20.01
C SER A 169 14.37 14.82 -19.75
N VAL A 170 14.54 13.93 -20.71
CA VAL A 170 14.00 12.56 -20.64
C VAL A 170 15.00 11.61 -19.98
N PHE A 171 14.58 10.93 -18.91
CA PHE A 171 15.24 9.74 -18.38
C PHE A 171 14.43 8.52 -18.79
N LYS A 172 14.87 7.80 -19.83
CA LYS A 172 14.14 6.67 -20.42
C LYS A 172 14.59 5.34 -19.86
N VAL A 173 13.64 4.55 -19.40
CA VAL A 173 13.87 3.16 -18.97
C VAL A 173 13.09 2.23 -19.90
N PRO A 174 13.74 1.48 -20.78
CA PRO A 174 13.08 0.56 -21.69
C PRO A 174 12.43 -0.62 -20.99
N GLY A 175 11.35 -1.13 -21.56
CA GLY A 175 10.63 -2.31 -21.10
C GLY A 175 9.75 -2.05 -19.88
N GLU A 176 9.50 -3.09 -19.11
CA GLU A 176 8.72 -2.98 -17.86
C GLU A 176 9.64 -2.61 -16.70
N THR A 177 9.21 -1.63 -15.92
CA THR A 177 9.76 -1.35 -14.58
C THR A 177 8.70 -1.66 -13.53
N ASN A 178 8.97 -2.69 -12.75
CA ASN A 178 8.12 -3.01 -11.62
C ASN A 178 8.61 -2.32 -10.34
N THR A 179 7.85 -2.42 -9.27
CA THR A 179 8.20 -1.79 -8.01
C THR A 179 9.42 -2.43 -7.30
N ASP A 180 9.85 -3.62 -7.70
CA ASP A 180 11.12 -4.20 -7.24
C ASP A 180 12.33 -3.57 -7.96
N ASP A 181 12.17 -3.07 -9.19
CA ASP A 181 13.20 -2.29 -9.88
C ASP A 181 13.37 -0.90 -9.26
N LEU A 182 12.26 -0.26 -8.88
CA LEU A 182 12.25 1.12 -8.33
C LEU A 182 12.51 1.18 -6.81
N SER A 183 12.19 0.12 -6.10
CA SER A 183 12.33 -0.01 -4.63
C SER A 183 12.58 -1.48 -4.28
N PRO A 184 13.82 -1.97 -4.45
CA PRO A 184 14.13 -3.38 -4.33
C PRO A 184 13.76 -3.96 -2.97
N ALA A 185 13.15 -5.16 -2.98
CA ALA A 185 12.74 -5.84 -1.76
C ALA A 185 13.91 -6.14 -0.80
N PRO A 186 15.11 -6.55 -1.27
CA PRO A 186 16.26 -6.75 -0.38
C PRO A 186 16.72 -5.50 0.38
N ASP A 187 16.36 -4.31 -0.13
CA ASP A 187 16.70 -3.01 0.46
C ASP A 187 15.54 -2.38 1.26
N ALA A 188 14.48 -3.15 1.54
CA ALA A 188 13.29 -2.67 2.25
C ALA A 188 13.60 -1.99 3.60
N TRP A 189 14.67 -2.38 4.26
CA TRP A 189 15.15 -1.82 5.52
C TRP A 189 15.51 -0.32 5.43
N SER A 190 15.88 0.17 4.25
CA SER A 190 16.27 1.57 4.04
C SER A 190 15.11 2.47 3.60
N ARG A 191 13.91 1.94 3.35
CA ARG A 191 12.75 2.70 2.84
C ARG A 191 12.36 3.94 3.65
N PRO A 192 12.44 3.94 4.99
CA PRO A 192 12.17 5.15 5.78
C PRO A 192 13.20 6.27 5.53
N ASP A 193 14.41 5.91 5.11
CA ASP A 193 15.46 6.84 4.70
C ASP A 193 15.41 7.03 3.17
N ILE A 194 14.49 7.87 2.73
CA ILE A 194 14.20 8.06 1.29
C ILE A 194 15.46 8.31 0.45
N PRO A 195 16.38 9.24 0.84
CA PRO A 195 17.58 9.48 0.06
C PRO A 195 18.48 8.25 -0.10
N LEU A 196 18.69 7.51 0.98
CA LEU A 196 19.51 6.29 0.96
C LEU A 196 18.84 5.19 0.13
N HIS A 197 17.54 4.99 0.31
CA HIS A 197 16.81 3.97 -0.43
C HIS A 197 16.78 4.23 -1.93
N ALA A 198 16.65 5.50 -2.34
CA ALA A 198 16.62 5.89 -3.74
C ALA A 198 17.91 5.50 -4.50
N ASN A 199 19.05 5.45 -3.83
CA ASN A 199 20.31 5.02 -4.45
C ASN A 199 20.27 3.57 -4.98
N ALA A 200 19.34 2.74 -4.48
CA ALA A 200 19.15 1.37 -4.97
C ALA A 200 18.19 1.27 -6.18
N MET A 201 17.56 2.37 -6.60
CA MET A 201 16.64 2.38 -7.74
C MET A 201 17.38 1.96 -9.01
N LEU A 202 16.81 0.97 -9.74
CA LEU A 202 17.38 0.46 -11.00
C LEU A 202 18.81 -0.08 -10.87
N LYS A 203 19.16 -0.66 -9.73
CA LYS A 203 20.51 -1.17 -9.44
C LYS A 203 20.91 -2.42 -10.22
N ASN A 204 19.95 -3.13 -10.81
CA ASN A 204 20.22 -4.33 -11.61
C ASN A 204 20.50 -3.96 -13.07
N GLU A 205 21.38 -4.71 -13.72
CA GLU A 205 21.68 -4.54 -15.14
C GLU A 205 20.44 -4.70 -16.00
N ARG A 206 20.24 -3.77 -16.91
CA ARG A 206 19.19 -3.82 -17.94
C ARG A 206 19.55 -2.92 -19.12
N ASP A 207 18.96 -3.20 -20.28
CA ASP A 207 19.21 -2.44 -21.50
C ASP A 207 18.97 -0.93 -21.30
N GLY A 208 19.92 -0.11 -21.73
CA GLY A 208 19.85 1.36 -21.68
C GLY A 208 20.04 1.96 -20.28
N ILE A 209 20.27 1.15 -19.25
CA ILE A 209 20.52 1.62 -17.87
C ILE A 209 21.91 1.15 -17.42
N GLU A 210 22.69 2.08 -16.89
CA GLU A 210 24.06 1.86 -16.45
C GLU A 210 24.20 2.09 -14.93
N PRO A 211 23.96 1.05 -14.10
CA PRO A 211 24.15 1.16 -12.65
C PRO A 211 25.62 1.49 -12.31
N VAL A 212 25.83 2.38 -11.34
CA VAL A 212 27.20 2.71 -10.85
C VAL A 212 27.84 1.49 -10.20
N ALA A 213 27.06 0.70 -9.47
CA ALA A 213 27.50 -0.57 -8.90
C ALA A 213 26.36 -1.59 -9.03
N PRO A 214 26.39 -2.45 -10.06
CA PRO A 214 25.34 -3.44 -10.32
C PRO A 214 25.01 -4.28 -9.08
N GLY A 215 23.72 -4.45 -8.81
CA GLY A 215 23.22 -5.14 -7.63
C GLY A 215 23.22 -4.35 -6.32
N THR A 216 23.83 -3.16 -6.30
CA THR A 216 23.95 -2.31 -5.09
C THR A 216 23.44 -0.90 -5.32
N THR A 217 23.97 -0.20 -6.32
CA THR A 217 23.69 1.23 -6.58
C THR A 217 23.25 1.42 -8.02
N GLY A 218 22.17 2.18 -8.19
CA GLY A 218 21.56 2.47 -9.47
C GLY A 218 22.33 3.42 -10.38
N PRO A 219 21.68 3.93 -11.46
CA PRO A 219 22.32 4.69 -12.53
C PRO A 219 22.52 6.18 -12.18
N LEU A 220 23.14 6.47 -11.03
CA LEU A 220 23.27 7.83 -10.49
C LEU A 220 23.98 8.78 -11.49
N LYS A 221 25.01 8.29 -12.19
CA LYS A 221 25.75 9.08 -13.18
C LYS A 221 24.86 9.44 -14.38
N GLN A 222 24.08 8.49 -14.91
CA GLN A 222 23.14 8.79 -16.01
C GLN A 222 22.09 9.83 -15.58
N ILE A 223 21.61 9.73 -14.34
CA ILE A 223 20.67 10.71 -13.78
C ILE A 223 21.31 12.09 -13.72
N GLU A 224 22.53 12.19 -13.24
CA GLU A 224 23.29 13.45 -13.20
C GLU A 224 23.53 14.02 -14.61
N ASP A 225 23.90 13.19 -15.58
CA ASP A 225 24.12 13.61 -16.98
C ASP A 225 22.84 14.16 -17.61
N VAL A 226 21.66 13.57 -17.29
CA VAL A 226 20.38 14.10 -17.77
C VAL A 226 20.03 15.44 -17.08
N LYS A 227 20.25 15.55 -15.76
CA LYS A 227 20.04 16.79 -14.99
C LYS A 227 20.95 17.93 -15.44
N ALA A 228 22.18 17.62 -15.87
CA ALA A 228 23.15 18.60 -16.35
C ALA A 228 22.67 19.39 -17.58
N LYS A 229 21.60 18.96 -18.25
CA LYS A 229 20.93 19.72 -19.33
C LYS A 229 20.20 20.96 -18.85
N GLY A 230 19.99 21.11 -17.54
CA GLY A 230 19.40 22.31 -16.92
C GLY A 230 17.88 22.40 -16.97
N PHE A 231 17.19 21.32 -17.34
CA PHE A 231 15.72 21.21 -17.31
C PHE A 231 15.28 20.17 -16.26
N PRO A 232 14.06 20.31 -15.69
CA PRO A 232 13.46 19.27 -14.88
C PRO A 232 13.45 17.93 -15.64
N VAL A 233 13.60 16.83 -14.93
CA VAL A 233 13.69 15.52 -15.54
C VAL A 233 12.37 14.78 -15.44
N VAL A 234 11.93 14.16 -16.54
CA VAL A 234 10.78 13.25 -16.58
C VAL A 234 11.25 11.80 -16.60
N TYR A 235 10.68 10.98 -15.73
CA TYR A 235 10.81 9.52 -15.80
C TYR A 235 9.93 8.99 -16.93
N VAL A 236 10.51 8.24 -17.88
CA VAL A 236 9.79 7.68 -19.03
C VAL A 236 10.02 6.19 -19.10
N GLY A 237 8.94 5.38 -19.18
CA GLY A 237 9.01 3.94 -19.31
C GLY A 237 7.93 3.36 -20.21
N ASP A 238 8.12 2.14 -20.73
CA ASP A 238 7.09 1.49 -21.55
C ASP A 238 5.93 1.01 -20.66
N VAL A 239 6.22 0.23 -19.62
CA VAL A 239 5.27 -0.16 -18.58
C VAL A 239 5.88 0.18 -17.21
N VAL A 240 5.21 0.99 -16.42
CA VAL A 240 5.79 1.57 -15.20
C VAL A 240 5.01 1.17 -13.96
N GLY A 241 5.72 0.77 -12.90
CA GLY A 241 5.22 0.65 -11.54
C GLY A 241 4.34 -0.57 -11.26
N THR A 242 4.46 -1.64 -12.05
CA THR A 242 3.74 -2.90 -11.81
C THR A 242 4.17 -3.57 -10.50
N GLY A 243 3.33 -4.43 -9.95
CA GLY A 243 3.64 -5.21 -8.76
C GLY A 243 3.07 -4.61 -7.47
N SER A 244 3.92 -4.38 -6.48
CA SER A 244 3.50 -4.01 -5.12
C SER A 244 3.09 -2.55 -4.98
N SER A 245 2.18 -2.26 -4.05
CA SER A 245 1.75 -0.89 -3.70
C SER A 245 2.80 -0.16 -2.83
N ARG A 246 3.99 0.07 -3.38
CA ARG A 246 5.09 0.69 -2.64
C ARG A 246 5.21 2.18 -2.92
N LYS A 247 4.81 3.03 -1.97
CA LYS A 247 5.13 4.46 -2.05
C LYS A 247 6.65 4.70 -2.12
N SER A 248 7.47 3.80 -1.56
CA SER A 248 8.92 3.87 -1.68
C SER A 248 9.43 3.83 -3.13
N ALA A 249 8.70 3.16 -4.04
CA ALA A 249 9.02 3.21 -5.47
C ALA A 249 8.80 4.62 -6.04
N THR A 250 7.69 5.25 -5.72
CA THR A 250 7.43 6.66 -6.06
C THR A 250 8.45 7.59 -5.40
N ASN A 251 8.71 7.41 -4.10
CA ASN A 251 9.69 8.22 -3.38
C ASN A 251 11.09 8.14 -4.01
N SER A 252 11.51 6.95 -4.50
CA SER A 252 12.79 6.82 -5.21
C SER A 252 12.83 7.62 -6.50
N VAL A 253 11.75 7.57 -7.29
CA VAL A 253 11.64 8.38 -8.52
C VAL A 253 11.63 9.87 -8.20
N LEU A 254 10.81 10.28 -7.22
CA LEU A 254 10.70 11.69 -6.85
C LEU A 254 11.95 12.23 -6.15
N TRP A 255 12.72 11.38 -5.46
CA TRP A 255 14.00 11.81 -4.90
C TRP A 255 14.94 12.35 -5.97
N PHE A 256 14.94 11.75 -7.15
CA PHE A 256 15.77 12.22 -8.26
C PHE A 256 15.11 13.27 -9.13
N PHE A 257 13.78 13.20 -9.29
CA PHE A 257 13.06 13.97 -10.33
C PHE A 257 11.95 14.91 -9.80
N GLY A 258 11.72 14.92 -8.50
CA GLY A 258 10.77 15.84 -7.84
C GLY A 258 11.46 17.04 -7.20
N ASP A 259 10.65 17.91 -6.61
CA ASP A 259 11.06 19.13 -5.91
C ASP A 259 11.08 18.94 -4.39
N ASP A 260 11.96 19.65 -3.70
CA ASP A 260 12.02 19.64 -2.23
C ASP A 260 10.73 20.23 -1.65
N ILE A 261 10.17 19.57 -0.64
CA ILE A 261 9.04 20.10 0.11
C ILE A 261 9.58 21.08 1.16
N PRO A 262 9.19 22.36 1.12
CA PRO A 262 9.68 23.34 2.08
C PRO A 262 9.46 22.91 3.52
N TYR A 263 10.48 23.01 4.36
CA TYR A 263 10.46 22.65 5.78
C TYR A 263 10.15 21.19 6.12
N ALA A 264 10.13 20.30 5.13
CA ALA A 264 10.02 18.85 5.32
C ALA A 264 11.32 18.17 4.86
N PRO A 265 12.27 17.93 5.78
CA PRO A 265 13.59 17.41 5.41
C PRO A 265 13.50 16.02 4.77
N ASN A 266 14.33 15.78 3.74
CA ASN A 266 14.51 14.51 3.06
C ASN A 266 13.25 13.95 2.36
N LYS A 267 12.30 14.81 2.02
CA LYS A 267 11.09 14.46 1.26
C LYS A 267 10.95 15.35 0.03
N ARG A 268 10.46 14.76 -1.06
CA ARG A 268 10.21 15.44 -2.33
C ARG A 268 8.83 15.12 -2.86
N ALA A 269 8.26 16.05 -3.61
CA ALA A 269 6.95 15.96 -4.23
C ALA A 269 7.02 16.52 -5.66
N GLY A 270 5.91 16.44 -6.40
CA GLY A 270 5.85 16.94 -7.77
C GLY A 270 6.55 16.03 -8.78
N GLY A 271 7.09 16.61 -9.86
CA GLY A 271 7.77 15.86 -10.92
C GLY A 271 6.84 15.26 -11.97
N PHE A 272 7.43 14.48 -12.89
CA PHE A 272 6.75 13.99 -14.09
C PHE A 272 7.07 12.51 -14.32
N CYS A 273 6.04 11.74 -14.71
CA CYS A 273 6.20 10.31 -15.04
C CYS A 273 5.35 9.99 -16.27
N PHE A 274 5.99 9.59 -17.38
CA PHE A 274 5.31 9.22 -18.61
C PHE A 274 5.49 7.72 -18.89
N GLY A 275 4.41 7.06 -19.32
CA GLY A 275 4.45 5.64 -19.67
C GLY A 275 3.48 5.30 -20.77
N SER A 276 3.78 4.25 -21.55
CA SER A 276 2.75 3.69 -22.43
C SER A 276 1.63 3.09 -21.59
N LYS A 277 2.02 2.48 -20.44
CA LYS A 277 1.13 2.08 -19.35
C LYS A 277 1.76 2.38 -18.00
N ILE A 278 0.95 2.87 -17.09
CA ILE A 278 1.35 3.09 -15.68
C ILE A 278 0.41 2.28 -14.80
N ALA A 279 0.97 1.40 -13.96
CA ALA A 279 0.15 0.59 -13.07
C ALA A 279 -0.71 1.48 -12.17
N PRO A 280 -2.00 1.16 -11.96
CA PRO A 280 -2.95 2.06 -11.32
C PRO A 280 -2.54 2.53 -9.93
N ILE A 281 -2.01 1.62 -9.10
CA ILE A 281 -1.56 1.97 -7.74
C ILE A 281 -0.36 2.93 -7.80
N PHE A 282 0.56 2.71 -8.74
CA PHE A 282 1.71 3.59 -8.92
C PHE A 282 1.27 4.96 -9.46
N PHE A 283 0.37 4.97 -10.42
CA PHE A 283 -0.25 6.19 -10.96
C PHE A 283 -0.87 7.04 -9.83
N ASN A 284 -1.74 6.43 -9.04
CA ASN A 284 -2.40 7.08 -7.91
C ASN A 284 -1.40 7.58 -6.85
N THR A 285 -0.32 6.82 -6.60
CA THR A 285 0.70 7.25 -5.63
C THR A 285 1.51 8.44 -6.14
N MET A 286 1.71 8.56 -7.46
CA MET A 286 2.27 9.76 -8.09
C MET A 286 1.35 10.96 -7.92
N GLU A 287 0.04 10.82 -8.17
CA GLU A 287 -0.98 11.86 -7.94
C GLU A 287 -0.99 12.33 -6.48
N ASP A 288 -0.97 11.38 -5.53
CA ASP A 288 -0.93 11.69 -4.09
C ASP A 288 0.29 12.55 -3.72
N SER A 289 1.39 12.38 -4.45
CA SER A 289 2.65 13.08 -4.24
C SER A 289 2.79 14.36 -5.08
N GLY A 290 1.73 14.78 -5.75
CA GLY A 290 1.70 16.00 -6.58
C GLY A 290 2.47 15.89 -7.89
N ALA A 291 2.88 14.71 -8.30
CA ALA A 291 3.47 14.47 -9.61
C ALA A 291 2.42 14.47 -10.72
N LEU A 292 2.85 14.67 -11.96
CA LEU A 292 2.02 14.52 -13.15
C LEU A 292 2.34 13.21 -13.88
N PRO A 293 1.63 12.09 -13.57
CA PRO A 293 1.69 10.88 -14.37
C PRO A 293 0.84 11.03 -15.63
N VAL A 294 1.38 10.61 -16.79
CA VAL A 294 0.65 10.64 -18.07
C VAL A 294 0.90 9.34 -18.83
N GLU A 295 -0.18 8.71 -19.29
CA GLU A 295 -0.12 7.61 -20.23
C GLU A 295 -0.13 8.14 -21.67
N MET A 296 0.89 7.75 -22.47
CA MET A 296 1.06 8.14 -23.87
C MET A 296 1.98 7.16 -24.60
N ASP A 297 1.98 7.19 -25.91
CA ASP A 297 3.01 6.47 -26.67
C ASP A 297 4.39 7.12 -26.42
N VAL A 298 5.30 6.38 -25.83
CA VAL A 298 6.65 6.82 -25.47
C VAL A 298 7.73 6.30 -26.41
N THR A 299 7.36 5.67 -27.53
CA THR A 299 8.28 5.02 -28.47
C THR A 299 9.30 6.01 -29.03
N ASN A 300 8.90 7.25 -29.29
CA ASN A 300 9.73 8.30 -29.86
C ASN A 300 10.48 9.14 -28.82
N LEU A 301 10.42 8.78 -27.55
CA LEU A 301 11.15 9.46 -26.47
C LEU A 301 12.38 8.64 -26.09
N ASN A 302 13.57 9.23 -26.15
CA ASN A 302 14.85 8.55 -25.91
C ASN A 302 15.57 9.15 -24.71
N MET A 303 16.49 8.36 -24.12
CA MET A 303 17.35 8.81 -23.04
C MET A 303 18.08 10.11 -23.41
N GLY A 304 17.91 11.12 -22.58
CA GLY A 304 18.59 12.41 -22.76
C GLY A 304 17.93 13.35 -23.79
N ASP A 305 16.81 12.99 -24.42
CA ASP A 305 16.06 13.95 -25.23
C ASP A 305 15.61 15.16 -24.38
N VAL A 306 15.50 16.33 -25.01
CA VAL A 306 14.83 17.49 -24.45
C VAL A 306 13.54 17.70 -25.21
N ILE A 307 12.44 17.80 -24.47
CA ILE A 307 11.07 17.85 -25.01
C ILE A 307 10.27 19.01 -24.43
N ASP A 308 9.32 19.51 -25.19
CA ASP A 308 8.35 20.50 -24.76
C ASP A 308 6.99 19.84 -24.61
N VAL A 309 6.48 19.85 -23.39
CA VAL A 309 5.20 19.27 -23.00
C VAL A 309 4.16 20.37 -22.86
N TYR A 310 2.98 20.16 -23.45
CA TYR A 310 1.84 21.06 -23.39
C TYR A 310 0.66 20.37 -22.70
N PRO A 311 0.59 20.44 -21.35
CA PRO A 311 -0.36 19.63 -20.57
C PRO A 311 -1.84 19.88 -20.94
N TYR A 312 -2.19 21.13 -21.21
CA TYR A 312 -3.56 21.53 -21.58
C TYR A 312 -3.93 21.15 -23.03
N ALA A 313 -2.94 21.12 -23.92
CA ALA A 313 -3.13 20.77 -25.33
C ALA A 313 -2.96 19.26 -25.59
N GLY A 314 -2.50 18.49 -24.60
CA GLY A 314 -2.30 17.05 -24.70
C GLY A 314 -1.27 16.64 -25.75
N LYS A 315 -0.15 17.39 -25.87
CA LYS A 315 0.90 17.08 -26.85
C LYS A 315 2.31 17.23 -26.28
N VAL A 316 3.23 16.46 -26.85
CA VAL A 316 4.67 16.56 -26.61
C VAL A 316 5.36 16.85 -27.93
N CYS A 317 6.18 17.89 -27.96
CA CYS A 317 6.95 18.28 -29.13
C CYS A 317 8.46 18.14 -28.88
N LYS A 318 9.22 18.05 -29.95
CA LYS A 318 10.67 18.21 -29.89
C LYS A 318 10.99 19.61 -29.38
N HIS A 319 11.99 19.74 -28.52
CA HIS A 319 12.36 21.04 -27.95
C HIS A 319 12.64 22.10 -29.03
N ASP A 320 12.07 23.29 -28.82
CA ASP A 320 12.13 24.44 -29.74
C ASP A 320 11.68 24.11 -31.17
N SER A 321 10.74 23.19 -31.33
CA SER A 321 10.15 22.77 -32.60
C SER A 321 8.65 22.51 -32.44
N ASP A 322 7.92 22.67 -33.56
CA ASP A 322 6.51 22.28 -33.64
C ASP A 322 6.32 20.80 -34.01
N ASP A 323 7.41 20.06 -34.16
CA ASP A 323 7.36 18.63 -34.47
C ASP A 323 6.76 17.83 -33.28
N VAL A 324 5.54 17.32 -33.46
CA VAL A 324 4.83 16.54 -32.45
C VAL A 324 5.42 15.15 -32.41
N LEU A 325 5.96 14.76 -31.25
CA LEU A 325 6.50 13.41 -30.99
C LEU A 325 5.40 12.43 -30.59
N THR A 326 4.45 12.89 -29.78
CA THR A 326 3.31 12.10 -29.31
C THR A 326 2.20 13.01 -28.77
N THR A 327 0.99 12.46 -28.64
CA THR A 327 -0.16 13.12 -28.01
C THR A 327 -0.70 12.28 -26.87
N PHE A 328 -1.44 12.89 -25.95
CA PHE A 328 -2.04 12.24 -24.81
C PHE A 328 -3.34 12.93 -24.38
N GLU A 329 -4.14 12.19 -23.63
CA GLU A 329 -5.26 12.74 -22.86
C GLU A 329 -4.98 12.54 -21.39
N LEU A 330 -5.22 13.56 -20.57
CA LEU A 330 -5.15 13.41 -19.13
C LEU A 330 -6.30 12.50 -18.67
N LYS A 331 -5.99 11.57 -17.77
CA LYS A 331 -6.97 10.64 -17.18
C LYS A 331 -8.17 11.39 -16.59
N THR A 332 -7.90 12.56 -15.99
CA THR A 332 -8.88 13.51 -15.50
C THR A 332 -8.30 14.91 -15.53
N GLN A 333 -9.15 15.91 -15.74
CA GLN A 333 -8.71 17.32 -15.63
C GLN A 333 -8.45 17.75 -14.18
N LEU A 334 -8.93 17.00 -13.21
CA LEU A 334 -8.71 17.23 -11.77
C LEU A 334 -7.23 17.15 -11.41
N ILE A 335 -6.44 16.34 -12.13
CA ILE A 335 -4.98 16.18 -11.90
C ILE A 335 -4.23 17.52 -11.98
N LEU A 336 -4.72 18.49 -12.75
CA LEU A 336 -4.14 19.83 -12.83
C LEU A 336 -4.27 20.60 -11.51
N ASP A 337 -5.39 20.41 -10.81
CA ASP A 337 -5.60 20.99 -9.47
C ASP A 337 -4.79 20.22 -8.41
N GLU A 338 -4.65 18.91 -8.55
CA GLU A 338 -3.83 18.09 -7.66
C GLU A 338 -2.37 18.53 -7.73
N VAL A 339 -1.82 18.68 -8.93
CA VAL A 339 -0.44 19.19 -9.11
C VAL A 339 -0.30 20.58 -8.49
N ARG A 340 -1.25 21.50 -8.74
CA ARG A 340 -1.25 22.85 -8.16
C ARG A 340 -1.32 22.82 -6.63
N ALA A 341 -2.16 21.96 -6.06
CA ALA A 341 -2.30 21.83 -4.61
C ALA A 341 -1.05 21.25 -3.93
N GLY A 342 -0.22 20.50 -4.67
CA GLY A 342 0.93 19.75 -4.18
C GLY A 342 0.61 18.29 -3.90
N GLY A 343 -0.51 17.79 -4.44
CA GLY A 343 -0.98 16.42 -4.38
C GLY A 343 -2.48 16.30 -4.16
N ARG A 344 -3.00 15.10 -4.43
CA ARG A 344 -4.41 14.79 -4.25
C ARG A 344 -4.86 14.95 -2.79
N ILE A 345 -4.06 14.50 -1.84
CA ILE A 345 -4.39 14.59 -0.39
C ILE A 345 -4.49 16.05 0.06
N PRO A 346 -3.50 16.94 -0.18
CA PRO A 346 -3.64 18.38 0.11
C PRO A 346 -4.84 19.04 -0.58
N LEU A 347 -5.17 18.65 -1.81
CA LEU A 347 -6.34 19.16 -2.51
C LEU A 347 -7.64 18.79 -1.79
N ILE A 348 -7.80 17.54 -1.38
CA ILE A 348 -9.01 17.05 -0.68
C ILE A 348 -9.17 17.77 0.66
N ILE A 349 -8.11 17.82 1.45
CA ILE A 349 -8.14 18.50 2.78
C ILE A 349 -8.47 19.98 2.59
N GLY A 350 -7.80 20.65 1.67
CA GLY A 350 -8.02 22.08 1.44
C GLY A 350 -9.41 22.41 0.88
N ARG A 351 -9.94 21.59 -0.02
CA ARG A 351 -11.34 21.71 -0.50
C ARG A 351 -12.33 21.54 0.64
N GLY A 352 -12.11 20.57 1.53
CA GLY A 352 -12.92 20.38 2.73
C GLY A 352 -12.88 21.59 3.65
N LEU A 353 -11.70 22.17 3.88
CA LEU A 353 -11.52 23.38 4.68
C LEU A 353 -12.24 24.58 4.03
N THR A 354 -12.08 24.78 2.72
CA THR A 354 -12.81 25.82 1.97
C THR A 354 -14.32 25.64 2.05
N GLY A 355 -14.82 24.40 1.95
CA GLY A 355 -16.23 24.07 2.09
C GLY A 355 -16.79 24.48 3.46
N LYS A 356 -16.13 24.07 4.54
CA LYS A 356 -16.49 24.43 5.92
C LYS A 356 -16.48 25.96 6.14
N ALA A 357 -15.48 26.65 5.62
CA ALA A 357 -15.37 28.11 5.74
C ALA A 357 -16.51 28.82 4.99
N ARG A 358 -16.86 28.38 3.78
CA ARG A 358 -17.98 28.92 3.02
C ARG A 358 -19.32 28.65 3.69
N GLU A 359 -19.53 27.46 4.23
CA GLU A 359 -20.72 27.12 5.02
C GLU A 359 -20.86 28.03 6.24
N SER A 360 -19.77 28.23 6.99
CA SER A 360 -19.74 29.15 8.15
C SER A 360 -20.11 30.59 7.81
N LEU A 361 -19.80 31.04 6.59
CA LEU A 361 -20.13 32.37 6.09
C LEU A 361 -21.47 32.40 5.31
N GLY A 362 -22.18 31.27 5.17
CA GLY A 362 -23.43 31.23 4.40
C GLY A 362 -23.21 31.42 2.90
N LEU A 363 -22.04 31.10 2.37
CA LEU A 363 -21.68 31.24 0.96
C LEU A 363 -22.00 29.93 0.18
N PRO A 364 -22.31 29.98 -1.12
CA PRO A 364 -22.47 28.80 -1.95
C PRO A 364 -21.15 28.01 -2.07
N THR A 365 -21.22 26.78 -2.56
CA THR A 365 -20.03 25.96 -2.88
C THR A 365 -19.07 26.74 -3.80
N SER A 366 -17.76 26.48 -3.61
CA SER A 366 -16.72 27.14 -4.42
C SER A 366 -16.71 26.60 -5.85
N ASP A 367 -16.52 27.49 -6.83
CA ASP A 367 -16.32 27.18 -8.24
C ASP A 367 -14.83 27.25 -8.66
N VAL A 368 -13.93 27.46 -7.69
CA VAL A 368 -12.49 27.61 -7.94
C VAL A 368 -11.86 26.28 -8.38
N PHE A 369 -12.36 25.17 -7.84
CA PHE A 369 -11.79 23.84 -8.11
C PHE A 369 -12.48 23.16 -9.28
N ARG A 370 -11.69 22.46 -10.10
CA ARG A 370 -12.23 21.55 -11.10
C ARG A 370 -13.04 20.45 -10.40
N LEU A 371 -14.16 20.11 -10.99
CA LEU A 371 -14.98 19.01 -10.52
C LEU A 371 -14.63 17.75 -11.33
N PRO A 372 -14.65 16.57 -10.69
CA PRO A 372 -14.54 15.33 -11.43
C PRO A 372 -15.68 15.20 -12.44
N ASP A 373 -15.38 14.62 -13.61
CA ASP A 373 -16.40 14.29 -14.57
C ASP A 373 -17.42 13.33 -13.94
N GLN A 374 -18.69 13.65 -14.08
CA GLN A 374 -19.75 12.77 -13.60
C GLN A 374 -20.20 11.86 -14.76
N PRO A 375 -20.05 10.54 -14.62
CA PRO A 375 -20.52 9.61 -15.64
C PRO A 375 -22.03 9.70 -15.77
N LYS A 376 -22.54 9.46 -16.97
CA LYS A 376 -23.98 9.35 -17.19
C LYS A 376 -24.49 8.09 -16.51
N ASP A 377 -25.61 8.24 -15.78
CA ASP A 377 -26.32 7.06 -15.29
C ASP A 377 -26.90 6.29 -16.48
N THR A 378 -26.54 5.01 -16.58
CA THR A 378 -27.03 4.12 -17.65
C THR A 378 -28.46 3.63 -17.41
N GLY A 379 -28.97 3.80 -16.19
CA GLY A 379 -30.26 3.25 -15.76
C GLY A 379 -30.27 1.72 -15.63
N LYS A 380 -29.09 1.08 -15.72
CA LYS A 380 -28.86 -0.35 -15.46
C LYS A 380 -28.64 -0.62 -13.98
N GLY A 381 -28.80 -1.89 -13.59
CA GLY A 381 -28.41 -2.32 -12.25
C GLY A 381 -26.93 -2.11 -11.94
N PHE A 382 -26.58 -2.30 -10.68
CA PHE A 382 -25.21 -2.15 -10.17
C PHE A 382 -24.51 -3.51 -10.05
N THR A 383 -23.22 -3.54 -10.33
CA THR A 383 -22.40 -4.71 -10.01
C THR A 383 -22.22 -4.85 -8.48
N LEU A 384 -21.72 -5.99 -8.03
CA LEU A 384 -21.48 -6.21 -6.59
C LEU A 384 -20.51 -5.17 -6.01
N ALA A 385 -19.42 -4.89 -6.71
CA ALA A 385 -18.44 -3.89 -6.30
C ALA A 385 -19.03 -2.47 -6.22
N GLN A 386 -19.86 -2.09 -7.21
CA GLN A 386 -20.53 -0.79 -7.24
C GLN A 386 -21.50 -0.61 -6.05
N LYS A 387 -22.18 -1.68 -5.65
CA LYS A 387 -23.09 -1.68 -4.48
C LYS A 387 -22.33 -1.60 -3.16
N MET A 388 -21.21 -2.35 -3.00
CA MET A 388 -20.40 -2.29 -1.80
C MET A 388 -19.80 -0.89 -1.59
N VAL A 389 -19.23 -0.30 -2.64
CA VAL A 389 -18.69 1.06 -2.59
C VAL A 389 -19.81 2.08 -2.37
N GLY A 390 -20.96 1.92 -3.03
CA GLY A 390 -22.14 2.75 -2.82
C GLY A 390 -22.58 2.75 -1.37
N LYS A 391 -22.76 1.59 -0.76
CA LYS A 391 -23.08 1.46 0.68
C LYS A 391 -22.08 2.21 1.57
N ALA A 392 -20.78 2.09 1.29
CA ALA A 392 -19.74 2.80 2.03
C ALA A 392 -19.78 4.32 1.84
N CYS A 393 -20.46 4.81 0.80
CA CYS A 393 -20.71 6.24 0.53
C CYS A 393 -22.13 6.69 0.95
N GLY A 394 -22.94 5.80 1.53
CA GLY A 394 -24.34 6.09 1.86
C GLY A 394 -25.26 6.19 0.63
N LEU A 395 -24.91 5.50 -0.47
CA LEU A 395 -25.63 5.45 -1.75
C LEU A 395 -26.02 4.01 -2.08
N ASP A 396 -26.99 3.83 -2.99
CA ASP A 396 -27.40 2.51 -3.48
C ASP A 396 -26.31 1.86 -4.36
N GLY A 397 -25.51 2.66 -5.05
CA GLY A 397 -24.40 2.23 -5.88
C GLY A 397 -23.61 3.41 -6.44
N VAL A 398 -22.42 3.14 -6.95
CA VAL A 398 -21.52 4.13 -7.55
C VAL A 398 -21.15 3.69 -8.97
N ARG A 399 -21.37 4.53 -9.97
CA ARG A 399 -21.04 4.23 -11.38
C ARG A 399 -19.53 4.34 -11.65
N PRO A 400 -18.99 3.56 -12.60
CA PRO A 400 -17.60 3.70 -13.02
C PRO A 400 -17.27 5.13 -13.46
N GLY A 401 -16.11 5.62 -13.05
CA GLY A 401 -15.67 7.00 -13.32
C GLY A 401 -16.24 8.05 -12.34
N MET A 402 -17.14 7.67 -11.45
CA MET A 402 -17.66 8.58 -10.42
C MET A 402 -16.63 8.71 -9.30
N TYR A 403 -16.26 9.95 -8.97
CA TYR A 403 -15.48 10.23 -7.76
C TYR A 403 -16.33 10.02 -6.50
N CYS A 404 -15.79 9.33 -5.52
CA CYS A 404 -16.43 9.10 -4.24
C CYS A 404 -15.40 8.94 -3.11
N GLU A 405 -15.87 9.02 -1.86
CA GLU A 405 -15.07 8.86 -0.66
C GLU A 405 -15.69 7.79 0.24
N PRO A 406 -15.55 6.49 -0.11
CA PRO A 406 -16.11 5.42 0.70
C PRO A 406 -15.48 5.36 2.09
N LYS A 407 -16.32 5.05 3.09
CA LYS A 407 -15.86 4.76 4.45
C LYS A 407 -14.95 3.54 4.44
N MET A 408 -13.77 3.69 5.05
CA MET A 408 -12.79 2.61 5.22
C MET A 408 -13.04 1.90 6.55
N THR A 409 -13.67 0.73 6.46
CA THR A 409 -13.99 -0.09 7.65
C THR A 409 -12.76 -0.81 8.18
N THR A 410 -11.80 -1.14 7.31
CA THR A 410 -10.60 -1.89 7.68
C THR A 410 -9.40 -1.36 6.92
N VAL A 411 -8.32 -1.07 7.64
CA VAL A 411 -7.05 -0.57 7.10
C VAL A 411 -5.91 -1.47 7.55
N GLY A 412 -5.14 -2.01 6.59
CA GLY A 412 -3.98 -2.87 6.85
C GLY A 412 -2.65 -2.13 6.65
N SER A 413 -1.73 -2.28 7.61
CA SER A 413 -0.36 -1.81 7.53
C SER A 413 0.61 -2.94 7.86
N GLN A 414 1.72 -3.06 7.13
CA GLN A 414 2.72 -4.10 7.35
C GLN A 414 4.12 -3.48 7.49
N ASP A 415 5.04 -4.23 8.03
CA ASP A 415 6.35 -3.77 8.49
C ASP A 415 7.25 -3.12 7.43
N THR A 416 7.14 -3.51 6.16
CA THR A 416 7.96 -2.88 5.10
C THR A 416 7.39 -1.56 4.57
N THR A 417 6.16 -1.21 4.95
CA THR A 417 5.50 0.08 4.66
C THR A 417 5.07 0.81 5.92
N GLY A 418 4.97 0.13 7.05
CA GLY A 418 4.52 0.68 8.33
C GLY A 418 5.31 1.88 8.83
N PRO A 419 6.66 1.88 8.78
CA PRO A 419 7.44 3.08 9.14
C PRO A 419 7.10 4.28 8.25
N MET A 420 6.90 4.09 6.95
CA MET A 420 6.46 5.17 6.06
C MET A 420 5.03 5.62 6.36
N THR A 421 4.11 4.68 6.63
CA THR A 421 2.74 4.99 7.04
C THR A 421 2.73 5.79 8.35
N ARG A 422 3.58 5.43 9.32
CA ARG A 422 3.78 6.19 10.56
C ARG A 422 4.22 7.62 10.27
N ASP A 423 5.20 7.80 9.40
CA ASP A 423 5.72 9.11 9.06
C ASP A 423 4.67 9.97 8.32
N GLU A 424 3.87 9.37 7.43
CA GLU A 424 2.74 10.03 6.78
C GLU A 424 1.62 10.38 7.79
N LEU A 425 1.34 9.51 8.77
CA LEU A 425 0.40 9.81 9.86
C LEU A 425 0.87 10.98 10.72
N LYS A 426 2.17 11.08 10.98
CA LYS A 426 2.76 12.23 11.69
C LYS A 426 2.61 13.51 10.86
N ASP A 427 2.90 13.45 9.56
CA ASP A 427 2.72 14.59 8.63
C ASP A 427 1.25 15.03 8.52
N LEU A 428 0.30 14.08 8.59
CA LEU A 428 -1.14 14.36 8.63
C LEU A 428 -1.65 14.80 10.01
N ALA A 429 -0.78 15.01 10.98
CA ALA A 429 -1.13 15.40 12.34
C ALA A 429 -2.12 14.41 13.04
N CYS A 430 -2.03 13.12 12.72
CA CYS A 430 -2.94 12.11 13.26
C CYS A 430 -2.54 11.69 14.67
N LEU A 431 -3.42 11.96 15.64
CA LEU A 431 -3.29 11.55 17.05
C LEU A 431 -4.23 10.38 17.42
N GLY A 432 -5.19 10.04 16.57
CA GLY A 432 -6.13 8.94 16.76
C GLY A 432 -6.74 8.51 15.43
N PHE A 433 -7.02 7.22 15.28
CA PHE A 433 -7.60 6.68 14.04
C PHE A 433 -9.12 6.95 14.00
N GLN A 434 -9.60 7.33 12.79
CA GLN A 434 -11.02 7.45 12.49
C GLN A 434 -11.55 6.23 11.72
N ALA A 435 -10.69 5.44 11.07
CA ALA A 435 -11.08 4.16 10.51
C ALA A 435 -11.49 3.18 11.61
N ASP A 436 -12.52 2.36 11.37
CA ASP A 436 -13.09 1.47 12.38
C ASP A 436 -12.08 0.46 12.92
N LEU A 437 -11.13 -0.01 12.08
CA LEU A 437 -10.02 -0.87 12.48
C LEU A 437 -8.77 -0.58 11.64
N VAL A 438 -7.67 -0.32 12.32
CA VAL A 438 -6.32 -0.24 11.74
C VAL A 438 -5.47 -1.34 12.34
N MET A 439 -4.87 -2.20 11.49
CA MET A 439 -4.01 -3.29 11.94
C MET A 439 -2.58 -3.14 11.40
N GLN A 440 -1.59 -3.31 12.27
CA GLN A 440 -0.16 -3.40 11.94
C GLN A 440 0.33 -4.84 12.08
N SER A 441 1.21 -5.27 11.18
CA SER A 441 1.88 -6.57 11.24
C SER A 441 3.38 -6.49 10.97
N PHE A 442 4.08 -7.62 11.19
CA PHE A 442 5.55 -7.77 11.03
C PHE A 442 5.90 -9.00 10.20
N CYS A 443 5.10 -9.32 9.19
CA CYS A 443 5.19 -10.56 8.43
C CYS A 443 6.40 -10.65 7.48
N HIS A 444 7.03 -9.53 7.11
CA HIS A 444 8.13 -9.50 6.14
C HIS A 444 9.51 -9.47 6.79
N THR A 445 9.61 -8.99 8.03
CA THR A 445 10.90 -8.72 8.70
C THR A 445 11.12 -9.54 9.96
N ALA A 446 10.14 -10.37 10.38
CA ALA A 446 10.25 -11.17 11.60
C ALA A 446 11.32 -12.27 11.53
N ALA A 447 11.46 -12.93 10.36
CA ALA A 447 12.51 -13.92 10.15
C ALA A 447 13.80 -13.22 9.71
N TYR A 448 14.91 -13.44 10.42
CA TYR A 448 16.23 -12.85 10.15
C TYR A 448 16.24 -11.31 10.14
N PRO A 449 15.74 -10.63 11.21
CA PRO A 449 15.63 -9.18 11.23
C PRO A 449 17.01 -8.49 11.22
N LYS A 450 17.07 -7.34 10.54
CA LYS A 450 18.19 -6.39 10.64
C LYS A 450 18.00 -5.48 11.86
N PRO A 451 19.01 -4.78 12.35
CA PRO A 451 18.86 -3.86 13.48
C PRO A 451 17.73 -2.85 13.33
N VAL A 452 17.55 -2.26 12.15
CA VAL A 452 16.44 -1.33 11.85
C VAL A 452 15.07 -2.01 11.92
N ASP A 453 14.97 -3.28 11.57
CA ASP A 453 13.74 -4.05 11.69
C ASP A 453 13.40 -4.26 13.18
N VAL A 454 14.43 -4.54 14.02
CA VAL A 454 14.24 -4.71 15.47
C VAL A 454 13.75 -3.41 16.10
N ASP A 455 14.31 -2.26 15.74
CA ASP A 455 13.82 -0.95 16.20
C ASP A 455 12.35 -0.72 15.79
N THR A 456 12.00 -1.10 14.57
CA THR A 456 10.60 -1.05 14.08
C THR A 456 9.70 -1.98 14.88
N HIS A 457 10.14 -3.20 15.19
CA HIS A 457 9.40 -4.17 16.01
C HIS A 457 9.09 -3.65 17.42
N HIS A 458 9.95 -2.82 17.98
CA HIS A 458 9.77 -2.24 19.32
C HIS A 458 8.95 -0.94 19.33
N THR A 459 9.02 -0.13 18.28
CA THR A 459 8.44 1.23 18.29
C THR A 459 7.10 1.33 17.60
N LEU A 460 6.87 0.56 16.55
CA LEU A 460 5.66 0.67 15.74
C LEU A 460 4.39 0.12 16.41
N PRO A 461 4.44 -0.97 17.22
CA PRO A 461 3.26 -1.45 17.94
C PRO A 461 2.65 -0.39 18.84
N ASP A 462 3.43 0.24 19.70
CA ASP A 462 2.95 1.27 20.62
C ASP A 462 2.39 2.49 19.85
N PHE A 463 3.03 2.87 18.75
CA PHE A 463 2.53 3.96 17.92
C PHE A 463 1.12 3.69 17.38
N ILE A 464 0.86 2.48 16.94
CA ILE A 464 -0.44 2.05 16.40
C ILE A 464 -1.48 1.89 17.53
N MET A 465 -1.13 1.16 18.60
CA MET A 465 -2.06 0.89 19.70
C MET A 465 -2.47 2.17 20.44
N ASN A 466 -1.54 3.11 20.65
CA ASN A 466 -1.84 4.39 21.29
C ASN A 466 -2.77 5.30 20.46
N ARG A 467 -3.02 4.95 19.20
CA ARG A 467 -3.97 5.63 18.30
C ARG A 467 -5.28 4.85 18.09
N GLY A 468 -5.52 3.82 18.92
CA GLY A 468 -6.72 2.99 18.84
C GLY A 468 -6.64 1.84 17.83
N GLY A 469 -5.44 1.46 17.40
CA GLY A 469 -5.23 0.35 16.46
C GLY A 469 -4.93 -0.99 17.12
N VAL A 470 -4.78 -2.00 16.29
CA VAL A 470 -4.41 -3.37 16.64
C VAL A 470 -3.01 -3.65 16.06
N SER A 471 -2.12 -4.22 16.86
CA SER A 471 -0.79 -4.61 16.40
C SER A 471 -0.52 -6.08 16.63
N LEU A 472 -0.17 -6.79 15.56
CA LEU A 472 0.43 -8.12 15.65
C LEU A 472 1.86 -8.00 16.20
N ARG A 473 2.44 -9.14 16.55
CA ARG A 473 3.82 -9.26 17.05
C ARG A 473 4.71 -9.90 15.98
N PRO A 474 6.00 -9.65 15.99
CA PRO A 474 6.94 -10.39 15.15
C PRO A 474 6.79 -11.91 15.36
N GLY A 475 6.64 -12.63 14.26
CA GLY A 475 6.39 -14.07 14.29
C GLY A 475 4.92 -14.52 14.35
N ASP A 476 3.97 -13.58 14.50
CA ASP A 476 2.54 -13.92 14.41
C ASP A 476 2.13 -14.37 13.00
N GLY A 477 2.85 -13.94 11.99
CA GLY A 477 2.65 -14.35 10.61
C GLY A 477 2.09 -13.26 9.70
N ILE A 478 1.46 -13.70 8.61
CA ILE A 478 1.04 -12.86 7.48
C ILE A 478 -0.19 -12.03 7.86
N ILE A 479 -0.11 -10.71 7.65
CA ILE A 479 -1.21 -9.79 7.95
C ILE A 479 -2.54 -10.26 7.37
N HIS A 480 -2.58 -10.67 6.11
CA HIS A 480 -3.83 -11.02 5.43
C HIS A 480 -4.56 -12.17 6.09
N SER A 481 -3.82 -13.16 6.59
CA SER A 481 -4.39 -14.30 7.33
C SER A 481 -5.00 -13.93 8.68
N TRP A 482 -4.59 -12.78 9.26
CA TRP A 482 -5.21 -12.22 10.48
C TRP A 482 -6.30 -11.21 10.13
N LEU A 483 -6.00 -10.26 9.25
CA LEU A 483 -6.88 -9.15 8.91
C LEU A 483 -8.19 -9.64 8.29
N ASN A 484 -8.13 -10.67 7.42
CA ASN A 484 -9.32 -11.24 6.80
C ASN A 484 -10.27 -11.87 7.82
N ARG A 485 -9.76 -12.34 8.97
CA ARG A 485 -10.58 -12.81 10.08
C ARG A 485 -11.26 -11.70 10.87
N MET A 486 -10.90 -10.45 10.62
CA MET A 486 -11.49 -9.27 11.24
C MET A 486 -12.44 -8.50 10.32
N LEU A 487 -12.67 -8.97 9.10
CA LEU A 487 -13.55 -8.29 8.14
C LEU A 487 -15.02 -8.38 8.55
N LEU A 488 -15.75 -7.35 8.21
CA LEU A 488 -17.23 -7.36 8.18
C LEU A 488 -17.69 -7.54 6.75
N PRO A 489 -18.76 -8.32 6.50
CA PRO A 489 -19.29 -8.55 5.16
C PRO A 489 -19.74 -7.25 4.47
N ASP A 490 -19.58 -7.20 3.15
CA ASP A 490 -20.02 -6.09 2.30
C ASP A 490 -19.46 -4.73 2.72
N THR A 491 -18.21 -4.70 3.19
CA THR A 491 -17.51 -3.47 3.60
C THR A 491 -16.33 -3.17 2.70
N VAL A 492 -15.88 -1.91 2.75
CA VAL A 492 -14.75 -1.41 1.96
C VAL A 492 -13.55 -1.17 2.87
N GLY A 493 -12.35 -1.42 2.34
CA GLY A 493 -11.13 -1.11 3.05
C GLY A 493 -9.92 -0.90 2.14
N THR A 494 -8.77 -0.73 2.77
CA THR A 494 -7.49 -0.49 2.09
C THR A 494 -6.32 -1.08 2.87
N GLY A 495 -5.14 -1.02 2.30
CA GLY A 495 -3.90 -1.36 2.98
C GLY A 495 -2.67 -1.11 2.13
N GLY A 496 -1.52 -1.08 2.80
CA GLY A 496 -0.22 -0.78 2.20
C GLY A 496 0.42 -1.95 1.46
N ASP A 497 -0.23 -3.10 1.38
CA ASP A 497 0.20 -4.24 0.58
C ASP A 497 -0.78 -4.48 -0.56
N SER A 498 -0.28 -4.75 -1.77
CA SER A 498 -1.11 -5.02 -2.95
C SER A 498 -1.98 -6.27 -2.79
N HIS A 499 -1.61 -7.18 -1.88
CA HIS A 499 -2.38 -8.36 -1.50
C HIS A 499 -3.39 -8.10 -0.37
N THR A 500 -3.62 -6.85 0.02
CA THR A 500 -4.76 -6.50 0.85
C THR A 500 -6.02 -6.63 0.00
N ARG A 501 -6.57 -7.85 -0.06
CA ARG A 501 -7.74 -8.23 -0.86
C ARG A 501 -8.77 -8.90 0.04
N PHE A 502 -9.95 -8.31 0.13
CA PHE A 502 -10.95 -8.71 1.11
C PHE A 502 -11.97 -9.66 0.50
N PRO A 503 -11.97 -10.96 0.88
CA PRO A 503 -12.91 -11.92 0.33
C PRO A 503 -14.36 -11.70 0.77
N LEU A 504 -14.59 -11.05 1.93
CA LEU A 504 -15.93 -10.73 2.46
C LEU A 504 -16.47 -9.36 2.02
N GLY A 505 -15.67 -8.58 1.33
CA GLY A 505 -16.00 -7.23 0.91
C GLY A 505 -15.20 -6.85 -0.30
N ILE A 506 -14.73 -5.61 -0.30
CA ILE A 506 -13.82 -5.11 -1.33
C ILE A 506 -12.74 -4.23 -0.69
N SER A 507 -11.55 -4.26 -1.26
CA SER A 507 -10.47 -3.38 -0.85
C SER A 507 -9.73 -2.81 -2.05
N PHE A 508 -9.22 -1.60 -1.86
CA PHE A 508 -8.42 -0.88 -2.84
C PHE A 508 -7.05 -0.61 -2.24
N PRO A 509 -6.06 -1.49 -2.45
CA PRO A 509 -4.70 -1.27 -1.95
C PRO A 509 -4.11 0.04 -2.45
N ALA A 510 -3.35 0.71 -1.58
CA ALA A 510 -2.83 2.05 -1.87
C ALA A 510 -1.40 2.23 -1.33
N GLY A 511 -0.75 3.31 -1.74
CA GLY A 511 0.51 3.75 -1.15
C GLY A 511 0.35 4.21 0.30
N SER A 512 1.45 4.24 1.06
CA SER A 512 1.43 4.56 2.49
C SER A 512 0.79 5.91 2.83
N GLY A 513 0.88 6.92 1.96
CA GLY A 513 0.23 8.21 2.16
C GLY A 513 -1.30 8.12 2.16
N LEU A 514 -1.87 7.42 1.19
CA LEU A 514 -3.32 7.25 1.11
C LEU A 514 -3.84 6.27 2.17
N VAL A 515 -3.05 5.27 2.54
CA VAL A 515 -3.34 4.38 3.69
C VAL A 515 -3.36 5.17 5.00
N ALA A 516 -2.39 6.06 5.21
CA ALA A 516 -2.35 6.96 6.36
C ALA A 516 -3.55 7.91 6.37
N PHE A 517 -3.91 8.48 5.22
CA PHE A 517 -5.09 9.32 5.08
C PHE A 517 -6.37 8.55 5.45
N ALA A 518 -6.52 7.32 4.95
CA ALA A 518 -7.65 6.46 5.27
C ALA A 518 -7.73 6.12 6.78
N ALA A 519 -6.60 5.83 7.41
CA ALA A 519 -6.55 5.58 8.86
C ALA A 519 -6.91 6.83 9.67
N ALA A 520 -6.40 8.00 9.27
CA ALA A 520 -6.58 9.26 9.97
C ALA A 520 -8.00 9.85 9.82
N THR A 521 -8.64 9.67 8.66
CA THR A 521 -9.92 10.31 8.31
C THR A 521 -11.10 9.36 8.25
N GLY A 522 -10.86 8.05 8.19
CA GLY A 522 -11.88 7.03 8.04
C GLY A 522 -12.46 6.90 6.63
N VAL A 523 -11.97 7.66 5.64
CA VAL A 523 -12.43 7.62 4.25
C VAL A 523 -11.24 7.59 3.29
N MET A 524 -11.45 7.17 2.05
CA MET A 524 -10.41 7.19 1.02
C MET A 524 -10.99 7.70 -0.31
N PRO A 525 -10.33 8.65 -0.99
CA PRO A 525 -10.76 9.09 -2.31
C PRO A 525 -10.62 7.95 -3.33
N LEU A 526 -11.63 7.78 -4.15
CA LEU A 526 -11.71 6.75 -5.16
C LEU A 526 -12.47 7.25 -6.39
N ASP A 527 -11.88 7.11 -7.57
CA ASP A 527 -12.63 7.10 -8.82
C ASP A 527 -13.09 5.68 -9.05
N MET A 528 -14.40 5.44 -9.02
CA MET A 528 -14.94 4.08 -9.11
C MET A 528 -14.47 3.39 -10.38
N PRO A 529 -13.73 2.26 -10.28
CA PRO A 529 -13.28 1.54 -11.46
C PRO A 529 -14.43 0.81 -12.17
N GLU A 530 -14.21 0.51 -13.46
CA GLU A 530 -15.01 -0.48 -14.19
C GLU A 530 -14.81 -1.87 -13.59
N SER A 531 -15.72 -2.81 -13.89
CA SER A 531 -15.63 -4.20 -13.46
C SER A 531 -15.48 -5.17 -14.63
N VAL A 532 -14.64 -6.19 -14.40
CA VAL A 532 -14.54 -7.40 -15.24
C VAL A 532 -15.10 -8.58 -14.45
N LEU A 533 -16.01 -9.32 -15.04
CA LEU A 533 -16.61 -10.50 -14.43
C LEU A 533 -15.89 -11.77 -14.89
N VAL A 534 -15.49 -12.60 -13.94
CA VAL A 534 -15.11 -14.00 -14.17
C VAL A 534 -16.19 -14.89 -13.60
N ARG A 535 -16.83 -15.67 -14.47
CA ARG A 535 -17.91 -16.58 -14.12
C ARG A 535 -17.46 -18.02 -14.31
N PHE A 536 -17.38 -18.76 -13.23
CA PHE A 536 -17.14 -20.20 -13.28
C PHE A 536 -18.46 -20.95 -13.46
N LYS A 537 -18.41 -22.02 -14.26
CA LYS A 537 -19.56 -22.90 -14.54
C LYS A 537 -19.16 -24.37 -14.39
N GLY A 538 -20.12 -25.19 -14.06
CA GLY A 538 -19.91 -26.64 -13.95
C GLY A 538 -19.28 -27.06 -12.62
N LYS A 539 -18.63 -28.22 -12.63
CA LYS A 539 -18.00 -28.80 -11.42
C LYS A 539 -16.50 -29.01 -11.64
N ARG A 540 -15.74 -28.75 -10.60
CA ARG A 540 -14.30 -28.99 -10.56
C ARG A 540 -14.00 -30.46 -10.84
N GLN A 541 -12.98 -30.71 -11.66
CA GLN A 541 -12.55 -32.05 -12.03
C GLN A 541 -11.65 -32.66 -10.96
N PRO A 542 -11.58 -34.01 -10.83
CA PRO A 542 -10.70 -34.69 -9.91
C PRO A 542 -9.23 -34.29 -10.11
N GLY A 543 -8.50 -34.09 -8.99
CA GLY A 543 -7.11 -33.66 -9.00
C GLY A 543 -6.86 -32.19 -9.36
N VAL A 544 -7.91 -31.42 -9.70
CA VAL A 544 -7.81 -29.96 -9.92
C VAL A 544 -8.02 -29.23 -8.59
N THR A 545 -7.08 -28.40 -8.22
CA THR A 545 -7.09 -27.63 -6.98
C THR A 545 -7.67 -26.23 -7.19
N LEU A 546 -7.89 -25.48 -6.11
CA LEU A 546 -8.31 -24.09 -6.22
C LEU A 546 -7.25 -23.21 -6.90
N ARG A 547 -5.96 -23.47 -6.64
CA ARG A 547 -4.86 -22.75 -7.28
C ARG A 547 -4.88 -22.90 -8.80
N ASP A 548 -5.31 -24.03 -9.30
CA ASP A 548 -5.46 -24.23 -10.75
C ASP A 548 -6.56 -23.32 -11.32
N LEU A 549 -7.63 -23.07 -10.56
CA LEU A 549 -8.67 -22.12 -10.94
C LEU A 549 -8.16 -20.68 -10.93
N VAL A 550 -7.32 -20.33 -9.95
CA VAL A 550 -6.64 -19.03 -9.90
C VAL A 550 -5.84 -18.78 -11.17
N HIS A 551 -5.06 -19.78 -11.60
CA HIS A 551 -4.23 -19.69 -12.81
C HIS A 551 -5.04 -19.87 -14.11
N ALA A 552 -6.23 -20.48 -14.04
CA ALA A 552 -7.14 -20.56 -15.20
C ALA A 552 -7.65 -19.17 -15.61
N ILE A 553 -7.79 -18.22 -14.70
CA ILE A 553 -8.22 -16.85 -15.02
C ILE A 553 -7.31 -16.21 -16.08
N PRO A 554 -5.99 -16.07 -15.87
CA PRO A 554 -5.10 -15.54 -16.91
C PRO A 554 -5.03 -16.45 -18.13
N LEU A 555 -5.07 -17.78 -17.99
CA LEU A 555 -5.06 -18.70 -19.12
C LEU A 555 -6.22 -18.46 -20.09
N TYR A 556 -7.44 -18.31 -19.57
CA TYR A 556 -8.64 -18.03 -20.39
C TYR A 556 -8.63 -16.61 -20.95
N ALA A 557 -8.15 -15.63 -20.17
CA ALA A 557 -7.99 -14.26 -20.65
C ALA A 557 -6.98 -14.19 -21.84
N ILE A 558 -5.88 -14.95 -21.77
CA ILE A 558 -4.92 -15.06 -22.89
C ILE A 558 -5.59 -15.72 -24.12
N LYS A 559 -6.29 -16.83 -23.93
CA LYS A 559 -7.01 -17.53 -25.03
C LYS A 559 -8.03 -16.62 -25.73
N GLN A 560 -8.63 -15.68 -24.99
CA GLN A 560 -9.60 -14.72 -25.51
C GLN A 560 -8.98 -13.42 -26.04
N GLY A 561 -7.62 -13.28 -25.98
CA GLY A 561 -6.92 -12.08 -26.43
C GLY A 561 -7.15 -10.85 -25.54
N LEU A 562 -7.58 -11.05 -24.30
CA LEU A 562 -7.81 -10.02 -23.27
C LEU A 562 -6.57 -9.74 -22.40
N LEU A 563 -5.62 -10.67 -22.40
CA LEU A 563 -4.36 -10.58 -21.69
C LEU A 563 -3.22 -11.03 -22.60
N THR A 564 -2.08 -10.34 -22.59
CA THR A 564 -0.86 -10.76 -23.31
C THR A 564 0.28 -10.94 -22.34
N VAL A 565 1.15 -11.93 -22.61
CA VAL A 565 2.42 -12.12 -21.86
C VAL A 565 3.47 -11.15 -22.39
N ASP A 566 3.46 -10.87 -23.69
CA ASP A 566 4.36 -9.89 -24.29
C ASP A 566 4.16 -8.49 -23.63
N LYS A 567 5.28 -7.86 -23.32
CA LYS A 567 5.29 -6.55 -22.66
C LYS A 567 5.17 -5.40 -23.66
N SER A 568 5.51 -5.62 -24.92
CA SER A 568 5.27 -4.65 -25.99
C SER A 568 3.77 -4.63 -26.34
N ASN A 569 3.14 -3.45 -26.29
CA ASN A 569 1.70 -3.30 -26.51
C ASN A 569 0.85 -4.20 -25.60
N LYS A 570 1.25 -4.36 -24.34
CA LYS A 570 0.58 -5.26 -23.37
C LYS A 570 -0.92 -4.95 -23.29
N LYS A 571 -1.73 -5.97 -23.57
CA LYS A 571 -3.15 -5.99 -23.23
C LYS A 571 -3.31 -6.58 -21.84
N ASN A 572 -4.16 -5.96 -21.05
CA ASN A 572 -4.56 -6.48 -19.75
C ASN A 572 -5.96 -5.93 -19.39
N ALA A 573 -6.96 -6.73 -19.64
CA ALA A 573 -8.36 -6.35 -19.37
C ALA A 573 -8.64 -6.09 -17.90
N PHE A 574 -7.84 -6.63 -16.99
CA PHE A 574 -8.02 -6.46 -15.54
C PHE A 574 -7.39 -5.18 -15.00
N SER A 575 -6.41 -4.62 -15.71
CA SER A 575 -5.62 -3.49 -15.19
C SER A 575 -6.51 -2.28 -14.89
N GLY A 576 -6.46 -1.82 -13.63
CA GLY A 576 -7.24 -0.69 -13.15
C GLY A 576 -8.74 -0.94 -12.98
N ARG A 577 -9.19 -2.18 -13.17
CA ARG A 577 -10.59 -2.59 -13.00
C ARG A 577 -10.79 -3.45 -11.77
N VAL A 578 -12.01 -3.54 -11.30
CA VAL A 578 -12.37 -4.50 -10.26
C VAL A 578 -12.59 -5.87 -10.90
N LEU A 579 -11.95 -6.90 -10.36
CA LEU A 579 -12.22 -8.29 -10.71
C LEU A 579 -13.35 -8.80 -9.84
N GLU A 580 -14.50 -9.12 -10.44
CA GLU A 580 -15.62 -9.76 -9.77
C GLU A 580 -15.69 -11.23 -10.13
N ILE A 581 -15.82 -12.12 -9.15
CA ILE A 581 -15.79 -13.58 -9.34
C ILE A 581 -17.08 -14.19 -8.81
N GLU A 582 -17.71 -15.05 -9.60
CA GLU A 582 -18.92 -15.79 -9.22
C GLU A 582 -18.94 -17.23 -9.75
N GLY A 583 -19.89 -18.02 -9.31
CA GLY A 583 -20.10 -19.41 -9.76
C GLY A 583 -19.32 -20.46 -9.00
N LEU A 584 -18.79 -20.15 -7.81
CA LEU A 584 -18.11 -21.06 -6.92
C LEU A 584 -18.79 -21.03 -5.53
N GLU A 585 -20.03 -21.51 -5.47
CA GLU A 585 -20.92 -21.35 -4.29
C GLU A 585 -20.45 -22.10 -3.04
N ASP A 586 -19.64 -23.16 -3.22
CA ASP A 586 -19.16 -24.03 -2.12
C ASP A 586 -17.83 -23.53 -1.51
N LEU A 587 -17.34 -22.35 -1.87
CA LEU A 587 -16.07 -21.81 -1.32
C LEU A 587 -16.20 -21.50 0.17
N THR A 588 -15.19 -21.92 0.93
CA THR A 588 -14.93 -21.32 2.23
C THR A 588 -14.34 -19.92 2.06
N VAL A 589 -14.45 -19.07 3.08
CA VAL A 589 -13.90 -17.70 3.02
C VAL A 589 -12.38 -17.70 2.81
N GLU A 590 -11.64 -18.66 3.42
CA GLU A 590 -10.20 -18.78 3.24
C GLU A 590 -9.82 -19.19 1.81
N GLN A 591 -10.63 -20.02 1.17
CA GLN A 591 -10.46 -20.38 -0.25
C GLN A 591 -10.77 -19.17 -1.16
N ALA A 592 -11.81 -18.42 -0.85
CA ALA A 592 -12.13 -17.19 -1.58
C ALA A 592 -10.98 -16.18 -1.50
N PHE A 593 -10.26 -16.12 -0.37
CA PHE A 593 -9.10 -15.24 -0.26
C PHE A 593 -8.01 -15.59 -1.28
N GLU A 594 -7.73 -16.86 -1.55
CA GLU A 594 -6.74 -17.25 -2.55
C GLU A 594 -7.07 -16.67 -3.94
N LEU A 595 -8.36 -16.69 -4.34
CA LEU A 595 -8.82 -16.09 -5.59
C LEU A 595 -8.73 -14.55 -5.58
N SER A 596 -9.17 -13.91 -4.49
CA SER A 596 -9.13 -12.45 -4.40
C SER A 596 -7.69 -11.92 -4.35
N ASP A 597 -6.81 -12.60 -3.64
CA ASP A 597 -5.41 -12.22 -3.49
C ASP A 597 -4.66 -12.20 -4.83
N ALA A 598 -4.86 -13.22 -5.65
CA ALA A 598 -4.25 -13.32 -6.96
C ALA A 598 -4.63 -12.18 -7.94
N SER A 599 -5.71 -11.46 -7.69
CA SER A 599 -6.10 -10.30 -8.49
C SER A 599 -5.05 -9.19 -8.48
N ALA A 600 -4.19 -9.16 -7.47
CA ALA A 600 -3.06 -8.24 -7.37
C ALA A 600 -2.08 -8.43 -8.54
N GLU A 601 -1.89 -9.66 -8.99
CA GLU A 601 -0.97 -9.99 -10.10
C GLU A 601 -1.51 -9.59 -11.47
N ARG A 602 -2.82 -9.37 -11.56
CA ARG A 602 -3.49 -8.86 -12.77
C ARG A 602 -3.51 -7.33 -12.82
N SER A 603 -2.89 -6.64 -11.87
CA SER A 603 -2.99 -5.19 -11.68
C SER A 603 -4.44 -4.70 -11.51
N ALA A 604 -5.32 -5.54 -10.99
CA ALA A 604 -6.69 -5.16 -10.69
C ALA A 604 -6.73 -4.11 -9.57
N ALA A 605 -7.64 -3.15 -9.67
CA ALA A 605 -7.83 -2.11 -8.66
C ALA A 605 -8.39 -2.69 -7.36
N GLY A 606 -9.28 -3.67 -7.46
CA GLY A 606 -9.90 -4.39 -6.36
C GLY A 606 -10.39 -5.75 -6.80
N CYS A 607 -10.89 -6.53 -5.86
CA CYS A 607 -11.54 -7.81 -6.16
C CYS A 607 -12.68 -8.04 -5.19
N THR A 608 -13.78 -8.63 -5.68
CA THR A 608 -14.86 -9.13 -4.84
C THR A 608 -15.34 -10.49 -5.33
N ILE A 609 -15.84 -11.31 -4.43
CA ILE A 609 -16.27 -12.69 -4.71
C ILE A 609 -17.66 -12.91 -4.16
N THR A 610 -18.50 -13.53 -4.96
CA THR A 610 -19.82 -13.96 -4.51
C THR A 610 -19.69 -15.19 -3.62
N LEU A 611 -20.11 -15.07 -2.36
CA LEU A 611 -20.07 -16.12 -1.35
C LEU A 611 -21.47 -16.50 -0.87
N SER A 612 -21.60 -17.63 -0.17
CA SER A 612 -22.82 -18.03 0.54
C SER A 612 -22.87 -17.46 1.95
N GLU A 613 -24.06 -17.16 2.45
CA GLU A 613 -24.29 -16.72 3.83
C GLU A 613 -23.87 -17.82 4.83
N GLU A 614 -23.95 -19.09 4.45
CA GLU A 614 -23.55 -20.23 5.29
C GLU A 614 -22.06 -20.23 5.57
N SER A 615 -21.21 -20.10 4.52
CA SER A 615 -19.76 -20.04 4.65
C SER A 615 -19.31 -18.82 5.49
N VAL A 616 -19.97 -17.68 5.31
CA VAL A 616 -19.65 -16.47 6.07
C VAL A 616 -20.10 -16.59 7.53
N THR A 617 -21.27 -17.20 7.78
CA THR A 617 -21.77 -17.45 9.14
C THR A 617 -20.80 -18.32 9.95
N GLU A 618 -20.32 -19.41 9.37
CA GLU A 618 -19.35 -20.31 10.03
C GLU A 618 -18.06 -19.54 10.35
N TYR A 619 -17.56 -18.79 9.38
CA TYR A 619 -16.32 -18.02 9.50
C TYR A 619 -16.41 -16.94 10.59
N LEU A 620 -17.49 -16.15 10.65
CA LEU A 620 -17.66 -15.10 11.66
C LEU A 620 -17.82 -15.67 13.06
N LYS A 621 -18.54 -16.76 13.25
CA LYS A 621 -18.64 -17.46 14.55
C LYS A 621 -17.26 -17.85 15.08
N SER A 622 -16.41 -18.41 14.21
CA SER A 622 -15.04 -18.74 14.54
C SER A 622 -14.23 -17.50 14.93
N ASN A 623 -14.35 -16.44 14.15
CA ASN A 623 -13.53 -15.23 14.31
C ASN A 623 -13.88 -14.43 15.58
N ILE A 624 -15.14 -14.42 16.03
CA ILE A 624 -15.51 -13.80 17.32
C ILE A 624 -14.70 -14.41 18.47
N THR A 625 -14.50 -15.72 18.47
CA THR A 625 -13.66 -16.40 19.49
C THR A 625 -12.20 -15.95 19.37
N LEU A 626 -11.67 -15.85 18.15
CA LEU A 626 -10.32 -15.36 17.91
C LEU A 626 -10.15 -13.91 18.40
N LEU A 627 -11.10 -13.02 18.10
CA LEU A 627 -11.03 -11.63 18.53
C LEU A 627 -11.05 -11.50 20.06
N LYS A 628 -11.89 -12.26 20.74
CA LYS A 628 -11.88 -12.34 22.22
C LYS A 628 -10.54 -12.87 22.74
N TRP A 629 -9.97 -13.88 22.09
CA TRP A 629 -8.64 -14.39 22.42
C TRP A 629 -7.56 -13.31 22.23
N MET A 630 -7.63 -12.52 21.17
CA MET A 630 -6.70 -11.40 20.92
C MET A 630 -6.80 -10.33 22.01
N MET A 631 -8.01 -9.96 22.46
CA MET A 631 -8.20 -9.06 23.59
C MET A 631 -7.53 -9.60 24.84
N GLY A 632 -7.78 -10.85 25.20
CA GLY A 632 -7.18 -11.51 26.37
C GLY A 632 -5.65 -11.63 26.32
N ASN A 633 -5.05 -11.46 25.14
CA ASN A 633 -3.61 -11.50 24.90
C ASN A 633 -3.00 -10.12 24.62
N GLY A 634 -3.76 -9.03 24.73
CA GLY A 634 -3.25 -7.67 24.62
C GLY A 634 -2.76 -7.28 23.22
N TYR A 635 -3.52 -7.62 22.18
CA TYR A 635 -3.17 -7.30 20.78
C TYR A 635 -3.54 -5.88 20.34
N GLY A 636 -4.16 -5.07 21.18
CA GLY A 636 -4.45 -3.70 20.84
C GLY A 636 -5.59 -3.11 21.62
N ASP A 637 -6.17 -2.06 21.05
CA ASP A 637 -7.27 -1.32 21.67
C ASP A 637 -8.52 -2.22 21.84
N GLU A 638 -8.91 -2.41 23.08
CA GLU A 638 -10.06 -3.29 23.43
C GLU A 638 -11.38 -2.74 22.89
N ARG A 639 -11.56 -1.41 22.79
CA ARG A 639 -12.76 -0.80 22.25
C ARG A 639 -12.90 -1.09 20.75
N THR A 640 -11.80 -0.98 20.03
CA THR A 640 -11.74 -1.28 18.59
C THR A 640 -12.07 -2.74 18.31
N ILE A 641 -11.49 -3.69 19.07
CA ILE A 641 -11.79 -5.11 18.90
C ILE A 641 -13.24 -5.41 19.32
N SER A 642 -13.72 -4.82 20.42
CA SER A 642 -15.12 -5.00 20.89
C SER A 642 -16.12 -4.52 19.84
N ARG A 643 -15.92 -3.34 19.28
CA ARG A 643 -16.76 -2.79 18.20
C ARG A 643 -16.81 -3.75 17.00
N ARG A 644 -15.68 -4.39 16.67
CA ARG A 644 -15.62 -5.36 15.58
C ARG A 644 -16.40 -6.64 15.92
N ILE A 645 -16.32 -7.13 17.15
CA ILE A 645 -17.13 -8.28 17.64
C ILE A 645 -18.62 -7.94 17.54
N GLU A 646 -19.03 -6.78 18.02
CA GLU A 646 -20.43 -6.32 17.96
C GLU A 646 -20.95 -6.28 16.50
N GLY A 647 -20.13 -5.78 15.56
CA GLY A 647 -20.45 -5.78 14.13
C GLY A 647 -20.64 -7.19 13.56
N MET A 648 -19.82 -8.15 13.96
CA MET A 648 -19.97 -9.56 13.54
C MET A 648 -21.23 -10.19 14.16
N GLU A 649 -21.50 -9.97 15.45
CA GLU A 649 -22.69 -10.45 16.13
C GLU A 649 -23.98 -9.86 15.53
N ALA A 650 -23.96 -8.56 15.19
CA ALA A 650 -25.07 -7.89 14.53
C ALA A 650 -25.38 -8.49 13.14
N TRP A 651 -24.33 -8.80 12.34
CA TRP A 651 -24.52 -9.45 11.06
C TRP A 651 -25.05 -10.88 11.22
N LEU A 652 -24.53 -11.64 12.20
CA LEU A 652 -24.98 -13.01 12.51
C LEU A 652 -26.44 -13.08 12.99
N ALA A 653 -26.98 -12.01 13.54
CA ALA A 653 -28.38 -11.93 13.96
C ALA A 653 -29.34 -11.91 12.75
N ASN A 654 -28.87 -11.43 11.59
CA ASN A 654 -29.64 -11.41 10.35
C ASN A 654 -28.71 -11.54 9.13
N PRO A 655 -28.18 -12.73 8.84
CA PRO A 655 -27.22 -12.95 7.77
C PRO A 655 -27.81 -12.56 6.40
N SER A 656 -27.10 -11.67 5.72
CA SER A 656 -27.46 -11.22 4.37
C SER A 656 -26.21 -10.71 3.66
N LEU A 657 -26.01 -11.11 2.41
CA LEU A 657 -24.93 -10.66 1.56
C LEU A 657 -25.48 -9.92 0.34
N MET A 658 -24.76 -8.90 -0.07
CA MET A 658 -25.06 -8.19 -1.31
C MET A 658 -24.89 -9.09 -2.54
N ARG A 659 -25.65 -8.82 -3.58
CA ARG A 659 -25.57 -9.48 -4.88
C ARG A 659 -25.59 -8.41 -5.98
N ALA A 660 -24.92 -8.69 -7.10
CA ALA A 660 -25.07 -7.88 -8.31
C ALA A 660 -26.51 -7.90 -8.81
N ASP A 661 -26.95 -6.81 -9.41
CA ASP A 661 -28.24 -6.78 -10.07
C ASP A 661 -28.19 -7.61 -11.36
N GLN A 662 -29.33 -8.15 -11.80
CA GLN A 662 -29.40 -9.09 -12.94
C GLN A 662 -28.95 -8.44 -14.26
N ASP A 663 -29.17 -7.15 -14.41
CA ASP A 663 -28.84 -6.37 -15.61
C ASP A 663 -27.62 -5.49 -15.43
N ALA A 664 -26.77 -5.79 -14.42
CA ALA A 664 -25.50 -5.12 -14.21
C ALA A 664 -24.58 -5.26 -15.43
N GLU A 665 -23.89 -4.17 -15.77
CA GLU A 665 -22.99 -4.13 -16.92
C GLU A 665 -21.54 -4.31 -16.49
N TYR A 666 -20.81 -5.13 -17.24
CA TYR A 666 -19.37 -5.39 -17.06
C TYR A 666 -18.63 -5.02 -18.35
N THR A 667 -17.42 -4.53 -18.22
CA THR A 667 -16.57 -4.20 -19.39
C THR A 667 -16.20 -5.46 -20.18
N GLU A 668 -15.92 -6.55 -19.46
CA GLU A 668 -15.65 -7.87 -20.04
C GLU A 668 -16.27 -8.94 -19.15
N VAL A 669 -16.66 -10.05 -19.78
CA VAL A 669 -17.15 -11.25 -19.09
C VAL A 669 -16.36 -12.45 -19.57
N ILE A 670 -15.62 -13.09 -18.67
CA ILE A 670 -14.83 -14.29 -18.93
C ILE A 670 -15.54 -15.48 -18.31
N GLU A 671 -16.12 -16.35 -19.13
CA GLU A 671 -16.72 -17.58 -18.66
C GLU A 671 -15.71 -18.72 -18.71
N ILE A 672 -15.61 -19.48 -17.62
CA ILE A 672 -14.70 -20.62 -17.46
C ILE A 672 -15.51 -21.85 -17.10
N ASP A 673 -15.54 -22.84 -18.00
CA ASP A 673 -16.14 -24.14 -17.72
C ASP A 673 -15.14 -25.03 -16.97
N LEU A 674 -15.47 -25.36 -15.73
CA LEU A 674 -14.65 -26.20 -14.87
C LEU A 674 -14.44 -27.63 -15.45
N ALA A 675 -15.33 -28.09 -16.33
CA ALA A 675 -15.20 -29.38 -17.01
C ALA A 675 -14.06 -29.41 -18.04
N GLU A 676 -13.61 -28.23 -18.48
CA GLU A 676 -12.50 -28.12 -19.45
C GLU A 676 -11.12 -28.14 -18.76
N ILE A 677 -11.06 -27.85 -17.44
CA ILE A 677 -9.82 -27.85 -16.67
C ILE A 677 -9.60 -29.27 -16.12
N LYS A 678 -8.76 -30.07 -16.77
CA LYS A 678 -8.55 -31.51 -16.48
C LYS A 678 -7.19 -31.84 -15.90
N GLU A 679 -6.32 -30.86 -15.78
CA GLU A 679 -4.96 -30.96 -15.26
C GLU A 679 -4.54 -29.69 -14.57
N PRO A 680 -3.49 -29.71 -13.74
CA PRO A 680 -2.96 -28.52 -13.10
C PRO A 680 -2.62 -27.40 -14.07
N VAL A 681 -2.92 -26.17 -13.66
CA VAL A 681 -2.53 -24.93 -14.34
C VAL A 681 -1.51 -24.20 -13.48
N LEU A 682 -0.38 -23.87 -14.05
CA LEU A 682 0.72 -23.18 -13.35
C LEU A 682 1.23 -22.00 -14.17
N CYS A 683 1.93 -21.06 -13.52
CA CYS A 683 2.55 -19.95 -14.23
C CYS A 683 4.03 -20.22 -14.47
N ALA A 684 4.46 -20.03 -15.70
CA ALA A 684 5.84 -20.23 -16.13
C ALA A 684 6.79 -19.16 -15.53
N PRO A 685 8.10 -19.42 -15.51
CA PRO A 685 9.06 -18.53 -14.88
C PRO A 685 9.02 -17.10 -15.39
N ASN A 686 9.19 -16.18 -14.42
CA ASN A 686 9.40 -14.76 -14.53
C ASN A 686 8.17 -13.93 -14.92
N ASP A 687 6.97 -14.55 -15.05
CA ASP A 687 5.73 -13.81 -15.29
C ASP A 687 4.53 -14.52 -14.64
N PRO A 688 3.79 -13.89 -13.70
CA PRO A 688 2.60 -14.48 -13.09
C PRO A 688 1.41 -14.56 -14.05
N ASP A 689 1.49 -13.94 -15.24
CA ASP A 689 0.48 -14.03 -16.29
C ASP A 689 0.74 -15.20 -17.28
N ASP A 690 1.97 -15.74 -17.35
CA ASP A 690 2.31 -16.82 -18.29
C ASP A 690 1.78 -18.18 -17.84
N ALA A 691 0.44 -18.30 -17.86
CA ALA A 691 -0.25 -19.51 -17.43
C ALA A 691 -0.09 -20.63 -18.46
N ARG A 692 0.26 -21.82 -17.99
CA ARG A 692 0.53 -23.04 -18.77
C ARG A 692 -0.19 -24.23 -18.15
N LEU A 693 -0.50 -25.22 -18.99
CA LEU A 693 -0.94 -26.54 -18.54
C LEU A 693 0.28 -27.37 -18.07
N LEU A 694 0.08 -28.25 -17.09
CA LEU A 694 1.14 -29.15 -16.60
C LEU A 694 1.74 -29.97 -17.75
N SER A 695 0.91 -30.46 -18.67
CA SER A 695 1.36 -31.23 -19.84
C SER A 695 2.34 -30.47 -20.73
N GLU A 696 2.32 -29.15 -20.75
CA GLU A 696 3.22 -28.32 -21.58
C GLU A 696 4.63 -28.18 -20.95
N VAL A 697 4.76 -28.40 -19.64
CA VAL A 697 6.02 -28.16 -18.88
C VAL A 697 6.50 -29.41 -18.13
N ALA A 698 5.80 -30.54 -18.26
CA ALA A 698 6.15 -31.78 -17.61
C ALA A 698 7.58 -32.21 -17.88
N GLY A 699 8.24 -32.83 -16.89
CA GLY A 699 9.62 -33.28 -16.97
C GLY A 699 10.69 -32.23 -16.68
N GLN A 700 10.30 -30.95 -16.52
CA GLN A 700 11.24 -29.89 -16.12
C GLN A 700 11.88 -30.23 -14.78
N LYS A 701 13.21 -30.27 -14.69
CA LYS A 701 13.96 -30.52 -13.47
C LYS A 701 13.70 -29.39 -12.46
N ILE A 702 13.47 -29.74 -11.20
CA ILE A 702 13.26 -28.83 -10.08
C ILE A 702 14.39 -29.00 -9.07
N ASP A 703 14.99 -27.90 -8.66
CA ASP A 703 16.08 -27.86 -7.68
C ASP A 703 15.56 -27.56 -6.27
N GLU A 704 14.61 -26.64 -6.14
CA GLU A 704 14.02 -26.25 -4.86
C GLU A 704 12.48 -26.10 -4.97
N VAL A 705 11.82 -26.28 -3.83
CA VAL A 705 10.37 -26.09 -3.70
C VAL A 705 10.07 -25.21 -2.50
N PHE A 706 9.14 -24.26 -2.65
CA PHE A 706 8.66 -23.43 -1.57
C PHE A 706 7.14 -23.53 -1.44
N ILE A 707 6.67 -23.90 -0.24
CA ILE A 707 5.25 -23.87 0.15
C ILE A 707 5.08 -22.85 1.27
N GLY A 708 4.38 -21.78 0.97
CA GLY A 708 4.13 -20.63 1.84
C GLY A 708 3.63 -19.45 1.01
N SER A 709 3.11 -18.45 1.60
CA SER A 709 2.67 -17.14 1.10
C SER A 709 1.30 -16.75 1.68
N CYS A 710 0.83 -15.53 1.41
CA CYS A 710 -0.52 -15.11 1.75
C CYS A 710 -1.62 -15.94 1.07
N MET A 711 -1.35 -16.51 -0.10
CA MET A 711 -2.27 -17.40 -0.82
C MET A 711 -2.33 -18.83 -0.23
N THR A 712 -1.65 -19.10 0.88
CA THR A 712 -1.72 -20.41 1.54
C THR A 712 -2.48 -20.33 2.87
N ASN A 713 -3.12 -21.42 3.24
CA ASN A 713 -3.77 -21.63 4.52
C ASN A 713 -3.44 -23.03 5.05
N ILE A 714 -3.92 -23.37 6.22
CA ILE A 714 -3.62 -24.67 6.87
C ILE A 714 -3.93 -25.87 5.96
N GLY A 715 -4.94 -25.79 5.13
CA GLY A 715 -5.33 -26.86 4.20
C GLY A 715 -4.24 -27.21 3.21
N HIS A 716 -3.52 -26.21 2.67
CA HIS A 716 -2.40 -26.44 1.75
C HIS A 716 -1.24 -27.19 2.42
N PHE A 717 -0.97 -26.88 3.68
CA PHE A 717 0.06 -27.58 4.46
C PHE A 717 -0.37 -29.00 4.79
N ARG A 718 -1.63 -29.21 5.19
CA ARG A 718 -2.17 -30.58 5.38
C ARG A 718 -2.09 -31.39 4.09
N ALA A 719 -2.45 -30.79 2.95
CA ALA A 719 -2.35 -31.44 1.64
C ALA A 719 -0.92 -31.87 1.33
N ALA A 720 0.05 -30.97 1.45
CA ALA A 720 1.46 -31.32 1.31
C ALA A 720 1.90 -32.41 2.28
N GLY A 721 1.49 -32.31 3.55
CA GLY A 721 1.80 -33.33 4.58
C GLY A 721 1.26 -34.73 4.26
N LYS A 722 0.02 -34.80 3.76
CA LYS A 722 -0.59 -36.08 3.34
C LYS A 722 0.16 -36.73 2.18
N LEU A 723 0.65 -35.93 1.22
CA LEU A 723 1.47 -36.43 0.12
C LEU A 723 2.86 -36.92 0.59
N LEU A 724 3.45 -36.23 1.55
CA LEU A 724 4.75 -36.56 2.14
C LEU A 724 4.69 -37.71 3.14
N GLU A 725 3.56 -37.91 3.81
CA GLU A 725 3.39 -38.94 4.83
C GLU A 725 3.73 -40.36 4.32
N LYS A 726 3.38 -40.66 3.07
CA LYS A 726 3.60 -41.94 2.41
C LYS A 726 5.02 -42.12 1.88
N GLN A 727 5.86 -41.09 1.96
CA GLN A 727 7.21 -41.14 1.40
C GLN A 727 8.24 -41.65 2.41
N PRO A 728 9.28 -42.38 1.99
CA PRO A 728 10.39 -42.79 2.87
C PRO A 728 11.08 -41.57 3.49
N ALA A 729 11.65 -41.76 4.69
CA ALA A 729 12.42 -40.72 5.36
C ALA A 729 13.57 -40.22 4.49
N GLY A 730 13.72 -38.90 4.36
CA GLY A 730 14.77 -38.25 3.58
C GLY A 730 14.72 -38.53 2.07
N SER A 731 13.55 -38.88 1.53
CA SER A 731 13.38 -39.24 0.11
C SER A 731 13.22 -38.05 -0.83
N LEU A 732 13.12 -36.81 -0.33
CA LEU A 732 12.99 -35.64 -1.18
C LEU A 732 14.19 -35.48 -2.11
N LYS A 733 13.91 -35.22 -3.37
CA LYS A 733 14.92 -35.00 -4.41
C LYS A 733 15.30 -33.52 -4.56
N THR A 734 14.55 -32.62 -3.90
CA THR A 734 14.76 -31.18 -3.91
C THR A 734 14.92 -30.66 -2.48
N ARG A 735 15.39 -29.42 -2.33
CA ARG A 735 15.24 -28.72 -1.06
C ARG A 735 13.79 -28.22 -0.95
N LEU A 736 13.10 -28.62 0.10
CA LEU A 736 11.72 -28.17 0.38
C LEU A 736 11.71 -27.20 1.55
N TRP A 737 11.15 -26.01 1.31
CA TRP A 737 10.92 -24.95 2.29
C TRP A 737 9.43 -24.89 2.62
N LEU A 738 9.10 -24.82 3.92
CA LEU A 738 7.73 -24.68 4.41
C LEU A 738 7.67 -23.46 5.34
N ALA A 739 6.82 -22.47 5.02
CA ALA A 739 6.58 -21.31 5.85
C ALA A 739 5.06 -21.15 6.07
N PRO A 740 4.52 -21.59 7.23
CA PRO A 740 3.09 -21.43 7.51
C PRO A 740 2.66 -19.97 7.50
N PRO A 741 1.39 -19.67 7.18
CA PRO A 741 0.94 -18.27 7.11
C PRO A 741 0.90 -17.61 8.49
N THR A 742 0.53 -18.33 9.55
CA THR A 742 0.47 -17.78 10.92
C THR A 742 1.04 -18.75 11.96
N LYS A 743 1.36 -18.23 13.13
CA LYS A 743 1.72 -19.06 14.29
C LYS A 743 0.57 -19.97 14.73
N MET A 744 -0.68 -19.60 14.45
CA MET A 744 -1.85 -20.42 14.75
C MET A 744 -1.86 -21.66 13.87
N ASP A 745 -1.59 -21.49 12.54
CA ASP A 745 -1.43 -22.61 11.60
C ASP A 745 -0.26 -23.51 12.00
N GLN A 746 0.88 -22.91 12.38
CA GLN A 746 2.05 -23.64 12.85
C GLN A 746 1.73 -24.50 14.07
N HIS A 747 1.06 -23.93 15.05
CA HIS A 747 0.67 -24.63 16.28
C HIS A 747 -0.27 -25.79 15.96
N GLN A 748 -1.34 -25.53 15.22
CA GLN A 748 -2.32 -26.56 14.86
C GLN A 748 -1.71 -27.70 14.04
N LEU A 749 -0.85 -27.39 13.06
CA LEU A 749 -0.13 -28.40 12.28
C LEU A 749 0.83 -29.23 13.15
N THR A 750 1.37 -28.65 14.22
CA THR A 750 2.22 -29.36 15.19
C THR A 750 1.38 -30.32 16.01
N GLU A 751 0.23 -29.88 16.55
CA GLU A 751 -0.71 -30.72 17.30
C GLU A 751 -1.26 -31.88 16.43
N GLU A 752 -1.53 -31.63 15.18
CA GLU A 752 -1.96 -32.65 14.21
C GLU A 752 -0.84 -33.60 13.74
N GLY A 753 0.42 -33.35 14.16
CA GLY A 753 1.58 -34.19 13.86
C GLY A 753 2.26 -33.93 12.51
N TYR A 754 1.82 -32.96 11.73
CA TYR A 754 2.39 -32.67 10.41
C TYR A 754 3.85 -32.20 10.47
N TYR A 755 4.24 -31.46 11.51
CA TYR A 755 5.65 -31.05 11.70
C TYR A 755 6.59 -32.26 11.83
N GLY A 756 6.12 -33.37 12.44
CA GLY A 756 6.85 -34.65 12.47
C GLY A 756 6.99 -35.25 11.07
N ILE A 757 5.96 -35.19 10.22
CA ILE A 757 5.97 -35.66 8.84
C ILE A 757 6.97 -34.86 8.01
N TYR A 758 6.93 -33.52 8.10
CA TYR A 758 7.84 -32.64 7.36
C TYR A 758 9.31 -32.85 7.74
N GLY A 759 9.59 -32.95 9.06
CA GLY A 759 10.94 -33.21 9.54
C GLY A 759 11.47 -34.59 9.07
N ARG A 760 10.64 -35.65 9.11
CA ARG A 760 10.98 -36.95 8.59
C ARG A 760 11.26 -36.93 7.09
N ALA A 761 10.49 -36.17 6.31
CA ALA A 761 10.70 -36.01 4.88
C ALA A 761 12.00 -35.23 4.55
N GLY A 762 12.51 -34.43 5.47
CA GLY A 762 13.70 -33.60 5.28
C GLY A 762 13.38 -32.15 4.81
N ALA A 763 12.15 -31.70 5.06
CA ALA A 763 11.76 -30.32 4.78
C ALA A 763 12.37 -29.35 5.78
N ARG A 764 12.68 -28.15 5.31
CA ARG A 764 13.09 -27.01 6.13
C ARG A 764 11.86 -26.18 6.50
N MET A 765 11.57 -26.14 7.80
CA MET A 765 10.47 -25.35 8.33
C MET A 765 10.98 -23.97 8.77
N GLU A 766 10.30 -22.95 8.29
CA GLU A 766 10.61 -21.53 8.55
C GLU A 766 9.58 -20.90 9.49
N MET A 767 9.94 -19.76 10.06
CA MET A 767 9.02 -18.93 10.85
C MET A 767 7.84 -18.49 9.99
N PRO A 768 6.62 -18.43 10.55
CA PRO A 768 5.46 -17.88 9.86
C PRO A 768 5.69 -16.47 9.31
N GLY A 769 5.37 -16.26 8.05
CA GLY A 769 5.52 -14.94 7.41
C GLY A 769 5.87 -14.98 5.93
N CYS A 770 6.25 -13.83 5.40
CA CYS A 770 6.48 -13.57 3.98
C CYS A 770 7.97 -13.61 3.56
N SER A 771 8.90 -13.92 4.45
CA SER A 771 10.34 -13.74 4.24
C SER A 771 10.84 -14.34 2.91
N LEU A 772 10.60 -15.62 2.66
CA LEU A 772 11.04 -16.29 1.42
C LEU A 772 10.19 -15.88 0.22
N CYS A 773 8.87 -15.74 0.36
CA CYS A 773 7.97 -15.30 -0.72
C CYS A 773 8.37 -13.91 -1.26
N MET A 774 8.84 -13.04 -0.40
CA MET A 774 9.32 -11.69 -0.76
C MET A 774 10.79 -11.69 -1.21
N GLY A 775 11.57 -12.71 -0.82
CA GLY A 775 13.02 -12.77 -1.10
C GLY A 775 13.83 -11.70 -0.38
N ASN A 776 13.32 -11.17 0.75
CA ASN A 776 13.97 -10.10 1.50
C ASN A 776 15.06 -10.62 2.44
N GLN A 777 14.77 -11.67 3.20
CA GLN A 777 15.62 -12.17 4.27
C GLN A 777 16.06 -13.62 4.06
N ALA A 778 15.25 -14.44 3.37
CA ALA A 778 15.61 -15.78 2.94
C ALA A 778 15.43 -15.89 1.42
N ARG A 779 16.34 -16.60 0.76
CA ARG A 779 16.37 -16.71 -0.71
C ARG A 779 16.73 -18.13 -1.12
N VAL A 780 16.21 -18.58 -2.26
CA VAL A 780 16.63 -19.82 -2.93
C VAL A 780 18.01 -19.65 -3.55
N ALA A 781 18.64 -20.76 -3.91
CA ALA A 781 19.95 -20.72 -4.55
C ALA A 781 19.91 -19.96 -5.88
N ALA A 782 21.02 -19.27 -6.20
CA ALA A 782 21.13 -18.55 -7.47
C ALA A 782 20.97 -19.52 -8.68
N LYS A 783 20.21 -19.07 -9.69
CA LYS A 783 19.93 -19.80 -10.94
C LYS A 783 19.22 -21.14 -10.75
N SER A 784 18.61 -21.39 -9.56
CA SER A 784 17.81 -22.59 -9.32
C SER A 784 16.49 -22.55 -10.08
N THR A 785 15.96 -23.72 -10.43
CA THR A 785 14.58 -23.86 -10.90
C THR A 785 13.69 -24.26 -9.72
N VAL A 786 12.64 -23.51 -9.50
CA VAL A 786 11.82 -23.56 -8.27
C VAL A 786 10.35 -23.76 -8.63
N VAL A 787 9.65 -24.60 -7.87
CA VAL A 787 8.18 -24.59 -7.82
C VAL A 787 7.76 -23.92 -6.52
N SER A 788 6.88 -22.95 -6.62
CA SER A 788 6.51 -22.12 -5.48
C SER A 788 5.00 -21.87 -5.39
N THR A 789 4.47 -21.84 -4.18
CA THR A 789 3.12 -21.34 -3.89
C THR A 789 3.08 -19.84 -3.64
N SER A 790 4.18 -19.13 -3.85
CA SER A 790 4.22 -17.67 -3.73
C SER A 790 3.27 -16.98 -4.73
N THR A 791 3.03 -15.70 -4.51
CA THR A 791 2.13 -14.92 -5.35
C THR A 791 2.78 -14.46 -6.64
N ARG A 792 4.12 -14.22 -6.61
CA ARG A 792 4.89 -13.60 -7.69
C ARG A 792 6.14 -14.38 -8.01
N ASN A 793 6.48 -14.38 -9.29
CA ASN A 793 7.71 -14.99 -9.80
C ASN A 793 8.54 -14.03 -10.67
N PHE A 794 8.49 -12.73 -10.37
CA PHE A 794 9.31 -11.75 -11.08
C PHE A 794 10.79 -12.10 -11.04
N PRO A 795 11.57 -11.69 -12.05
CA PRO A 795 13.00 -11.96 -12.10
C PRO A 795 13.71 -11.55 -10.81
N ASN A 796 14.63 -12.40 -10.34
CA ASN A 796 15.44 -12.19 -9.14
C ASN A 796 14.69 -12.09 -7.80
N ARG A 797 13.38 -12.28 -7.76
CA ARG A 797 12.58 -12.10 -6.53
C ARG A 797 12.92 -13.13 -5.46
N LEU A 798 12.82 -14.43 -5.75
CA LEU A 798 13.09 -15.50 -4.78
C LEU A 798 14.57 -15.82 -4.67
N GLY A 799 15.34 -15.56 -5.70
CA GLY A 799 16.79 -15.82 -5.78
C GLY A 799 17.38 -15.24 -7.07
N ASP A 800 18.67 -14.97 -7.08
CA ASP A 800 19.36 -14.35 -8.21
C ASP A 800 19.34 -15.29 -9.43
N GLY A 801 18.73 -14.85 -10.53
CA GLY A 801 18.57 -15.62 -11.75
C GLY A 801 17.73 -16.90 -11.58
N ALA A 802 16.97 -17.03 -10.50
CA ALA A 802 16.11 -18.19 -10.27
C ALA A 802 14.92 -18.20 -11.24
N ASN A 803 14.59 -19.38 -11.78
CA ASN A 803 13.43 -19.64 -12.61
C ASN A 803 12.30 -20.22 -11.76
N VAL A 804 11.27 -19.46 -11.50
CA VAL A 804 10.23 -19.81 -10.53
C VAL A 804 8.89 -20.08 -11.22
N TYR A 805 8.40 -21.32 -11.11
CA TYR A 805 7.04 -21.71 -11.46
C TYR A 805 6.11 -21.42 -10.29
N LEU A 806 4.95 -20.82 -10.54
CA LEU A 806 3.88 -20.70 -9.55
C LEU A 806 2.89 -21.85 -9.69
N ALA A 807 2.63 -22.59 -8.63
CA ALA A 807 1.79 -23.77 -8.67
C ALA A 807 1.03 -23.98 -7.36
N SER A 808 0.14 -24.98 -7.34
CA SER A 808 -0.53 -25.45 -6.13
C SER A 808 0.44 -26.10 -5.14
N ALA A 809 0.06 -26.15 -3.85
CA ALA A 809 0.86 -26.83 -2.84
C ALA A 809 0.98 -28.35 -3.11
N GLU A 810 -0.06 -28.94 -3.66
CA GLU A 810 -0.12 -30.33 -4.06
C GLU A 810 0.89 -30.63 -5.18
N LEU A 811 0.87 -29.85 -6.25
CA LEU A 811 1.83 -29.99 -7.34
C LEU A 811 3.27 -29.72 -6.86
N ALA A 812 3.45 -28.73 -5.99
CA ALA A 812 4.74 -28.41 -5.38
C ALA A 812 5.27 -29.58 -4.53
N ALA A 813 4.43 -30.22 -3.71
CA ALA A 813 4.80 -31.38 -2.91
C ALA A 813 5.19 -32.59 -3.80
N VAL A 814 4.42 -32.85 -4.86
CA VAL A 814 4.76 -33.92 -5.82
C VAL A 814 6.08 -33.61 -6.53
N ALA A 815 6.29 -32.36 -6.95
CA ALA A 815 7.56 -31.95 -7.58
C ALA A 815 8.77 -32.11 -6.64
N ALA A 816 8.57 -31.87 -5.32
CA ALA A 816 9.62 -32.08 -4.33
C ALA A 816 10.03 -33.55 -4.22
N VAL A 817 9.08 -34.46 -4.31
CA VAL A 817 9.31 -35.93 -4.28
C VAL A 817 9.97 -36.40 -5.59
N GLU A 818 9.44 -35.96 -6.73
CA GLU A 818 9.91 -36.41 -8.05
C GLU A 818 11.22 -35.72 -8.51
N GLY A 819 11.57 -34.55 -7.97
CA GLY A 819 12.71 -33.74 -8.41
C GLY A 819 12.51 -33.09 -9.78
N ARG A 820 11.28 -33.09 -10.28
CA ARG A 820 10.84 -32.54 -11.54
C ARG A 820 9.35 -32.25 -11.53
N LEU A 821 8.86 -31.51 -12.48
CA LEU A 821 7.43 -31.45 -12.73
C LEU A 821 6.93 -32.81 -13.23
N PRO A 822 5.92 -33.43 -12.58
CA PRO A 822 5.43 -34.75 -12.98
C PRO A 822 4.69 -34.69 -14.32
N SER A 823 4.47 -35.85 -14.94
CA SER A 823 3.44 -35.96 -15.98
C SER A 823 2.04 -35.86 -15.36
N VAL A 824 1.03 -35.59 -16.18
CA VAL A 824 -0.37 -35.51 -15.72
C VAL A 824 -0.79 -36.84 -15.07
N GLU A 825 -0.42 -37.98 -15.68
CA GLU A 825 -0.75 -39.30 -15.11
C GLU A 825 -0.03 -39.58 -13.78
N GLU A 826 1.23 -39.16 -13.65
CA GLU A 826 1.97 -39.26 -12.40
C GLU A 826 1.30 -38.43 -11.32
N TYR A 827 0.97 -37.18 -11.61
CA TYR A 827 0.28 -36.31 -10.68
C TYR A 827 -1.08 -36.87 -10.26
N GLN A 828 -1.87 -37.37 -11.18
CA GLN A 828 -3.18 -37.96 -10.88
C GLN A 828 -3.06 -39.21 -9.99
N ARG A 829 -1.97 -39.99 -10.09
CA ARG A 829 -1.72 -41.10 -9.16
C ARG A 829 -1.50 -40.64 -7.73
N TYR A 830 -0.82 -39.53 -7.51
CA TYR A 830 -0.68 -38.94 -6.18
C TYR A 830 -2.00 -38.37 -5.65
N MET A 831 -2.83 -37.82 -6.52
CA MET A 831 -4.10 -37.19 -6.15
C MET A 831 -5.29 -38.15 -6.02
N GLY A 832 -5.15 -39.40 -6.43
CA GLY A 832 -6.28 -40.33 -6.59
C GLY A 832 -7.11 -40.62 -5.34
N GLU A 833 -6.60 -40.39 -4.12
CA GLU A 833 -7.33 -40.54 -2.87
C GLU A 833 -7.71 -39.19 -2.23
N PHE A 834 -7.23 -38.07 -2.80
CA PHE A 834 -7.35 -36.75 -2.20
C PHE A 834 -8.78 -36.21 -2.17
N ASP A 835 -9.53 -36.42 -3.25
CA ASP A 835 -10.89 -35.90 -3.35
C ASP A 835 -11.81 -36.46 -2.26
N ALA A 836 -11.58 -37.70 -1.84
CA ALA A 836 -12.34 -38.31 -0.74
C ALA A 836 -12.01 -37.70 0.63
N MET A 837 -10.84 -37.12 0.80
CA MET A 837 -10.35 -36.51 2.05
C MET A 837 -10.40 -34.97 2.02
N ALA A 838 -10.87 -34.37 0.93
CA ALA A 838 -10.82 -32.92 0.74
C ALA A 838 -11.50 -32.13 1.87
N GLY A 839 -12.63 -32.63 2.37
CA GLY A 839 -13.35 -32.00 3.49
C GLY A 839 -12.57 -31.96 4.80
N GLU A 840 -11.70 -32.95 5.05
CA GLU A 840 -10.81 -32.99 6.22
C GLU A 840 -9.56 -32.12 6.00
N ILE A 841 -8.93 -32.27 4.85
CA ILE A 841 -7.67 -31.60 4.51
C ILE A 841 -7.85 -30.08 4.48
N TYR A 842 -8.87 -29.58 3.76
CA TYR A 842 -9.07 -28.14 3.54
C TYR A 842 -9.96 -27.47 4.57
N ARG A 843 -10.32 -28.17 5.65
CA ARG A 843 -11.05 -27.58 6.77
C ARG A 843 -10.17 -26.51 7.43
N TYR A 844 -10.65 -25.26 7.48
CA TYR A 844 -9.94 -24.22 8.20
C TYR A 844 -10.11 -24.33 9.73
N MET A 845 -9.36 -23.53 10.49
CA MET A 845 -9.45 -23.55 11.95
C MET A 845 -10.73 -22.87 12.42
N ASN A 846 -11.55 -23.64 13.10
CA ASN A 846 -12.72 -23.15 13.81
C ASN A 846 -12.35 -22.86 15.27
N PHE A 847 -11.94 -21.63 15.55
CA PHE A 847 -11.41 -21.21 16.87
C PHE A 847 -12.39 -21.46 18.01
N HIS A 848 -13.69 -21.40 17.76
CA HIS A 848 -14.73 -21.73 18.74
C HIS A 848 -14.88 -23.23 19.04
N GLU A 849 -14.18 -24.11 18.32
CA GLU A 849 -14.08 -25.53 18.56
C GLU A 849 -12.72 -25.95 19.19
N ILE A 850 -11.76 -25.02 19.27
CA ILE A 850 -10.41 -25.27 19.80
C ILE A 850 -10.35 -24.82 21.27
N GLU A 851 -10.12 -25.77 22.21
CA GLU A 851 -10.18 -25.57 23.66
C GLU A 851 -9.30 -24.42 24.14
N GLU A 852 -8.08 -24.25 23.59
CA GLU A 852 -7.14 -23.20 23.96
C GLU A 852 -7.72 -21.80 23.74
N TYR A 853 -8.34 -21.59 22.59
CA TYR A 853 -8.95 -20.30 22.26
C TYR A 853 -10.23 -20.04 23.06
N GLN A 854 -11.06 -21.06 23.20
CA GLN A 854 -12.31 -20.98 24.00
C GLN A 854 -12.01 -20.62 25.46
N LYS A 855 -11.00 -21.23 26.07
CA LYS A 855 -10.65 -21.00 27.48
C LYS A 855 -10.31 -19.53 27.76
N ILE A 856 -9.59 -18.88 26.90
CA ILE A 856 -9.26 -17.45 27.03
C ILE A 856 -10.48 -16.60 26.67
N ALA A 857 -11.11 -16.87 25.56
CA ALA A 857 -12.26 -16.11 25.05
C ALA A 857 -13.44 -16.07 26.02
N SER A 858 -13.68 -17.17 26.77
CA SER A 858 -14.77 -17.25 27.75
C SER A 858 -14.60 -16.30 28.95
N ASN A 859 -13.38 -15.85 29.22
CA ASN A 859 -13.08 -14.93 30.32
C ASN A 859 -13.03 -13.46 29.89
N VAL A 860 -13.18 -13.20 28.59
CA VAL A 860 -13.11 -11.85 28.03
C VAL A 860 -14.52 -11.30 27.82
N ILE A 861 -14.80 -10.15 28.44
CA ILE A 861 -16.06 -9.42 28.25
C ILE A 861 -15.74 -8.23 27.35
N PRO A 862 -16.37 -8.13 26.16
CA PRO A 862 -16.22 -6.96 25.31
C PRO A 862 -16.61 -5.68 26.04
N VAL A 863 -15.87 -4.60 25.80
CA VAL A 863 -16.13 -3.29 26.38
C VAL A 863 -17.40 -2.74 25.75
N ALA A 864 -18.43 -2.43 26.57
CA ALA A 864 -19.64 -1.80 26.06
C ALA A 864 -19.31 -0.44 25.45
N GLN A 865 -19.83 -0.15 24.27
CA GLN A 865 -19.75 1.17 23.67
C GLN A 865 -20.70 2.10 24.45
N GLU A 866 -20.22 3.22 24.92
CA GLU A 866 -21.08 4.31 25.36
C GLU A 866 -21.82 4.85 24.13
N ALA A 867 -23.13 4.90 24.20
CA ALA A 867 -24.03 5.27 23.11
C ALA A 867 -23.84 6.74 22.67
#